data_d8719ae132974a92d49289ebfb8d9ac0
#
_entry.id   d8719ae132974a92d49289ebfb8d9ac0
#
_cell.length_a   1.000
_cell.length_b   1.000
_cell.length_c   1.000
_cell.angle_alpha   90.00
_cell.angle_beta   90.00
_cell.angle_gamma   90.00
#
_symmetry.space_group_name_H-M   'P 1'
#
loop_
_entity.id
_entity.type
_entity.pdbx_description
1 polymer ?
#
loop_
_entity_poly.entity_id
_entity_poly.type
_entity_poly.pdbx_seq_one_letter_code
_entity_poly.pdbx_strand_id
1 'polypeptide(L)'
;MAWRNPTSARQTPLYERSWVAMVALVAIFLAANFQLLTGEATEHWDGEQFFAPFFSYLASVVRSGHWLLWNPFSNAGSPDFVEPQIGALSPITLGFAAIAGPSAVAFRLYWLCLWLFGGIGMFVYARSLGAPVWGRFLAGLSFVFSGFYIGHGQHLSVIHSISFLPWIILRLDRALLTGRRAPALEAGALLGLSALAGNPAITISTGLFAGAYSAVRFFSSRASTIAGQVRPALETFALFGFVTAVVLSPTYFSFKYETVGYSDRSGPLTRECVVSSNGMQPVGLAAIVNPYGPGISRANAKDPRSPEVMSATYFGAAPLALAVLALALPGRRRWKWGMFFVGLLFLGFTLGTALPLRGWLYDLVPPTRYFRHPNMFRVFFIFSIIVLAVLASGKIEHWRRLGDAPEGVLRRFAIISAGLAALGISVITAFCFHYPRLGPYIETAVPHAVVVWLGLAAIAAGVSWRPAWLAHLPGALVVLTVGDLLCAHYLSADLAFNIGIGEPARSETKRSPVELGPENFARALVVGGNQQLFANKPVYCSYAALLNSLHMDSAEAGTLMAFATGEKRVWFSTDAVEAPVTAETLALLTKEGAARKAPVMLRHRRGTLLGETPPPPFNAEAIHNAPSAERVPFEVLTYRPNELSMKVECPEDGWVLITDRWSRSWRATVNGAETPIAGGNLFFRLLPVQAGENLIEMNFEPFLLWPLLTTSWTLLGLIGITAGLRAWQRAANRPPPPAPKLSTPPVPCGACS
;
A
#
# COMPACT_ATOMS: atom_id res chain seq x y z
N MET A 1 -53.13 -34.38 -13.06
CA MET A 1 -51.74 -33.82 -13.22
C MET A 1 -51.77 -32.75 -14.31
N ALA A 2 -51.94 -31.51 -13.92
CA ALA A 2 -51.99 -30.39 -14.90
C ALA A 2 -50.58 -29.86 -15.08
N TRP A 3 -50.02 -29.97 -16.28
CA TRP A 3 -48.80 -29.36 -16.71
C TRP A 3 -48.97 -27.85 -16.68
N ARG A 4 -48.32 -27.14 -15.72
CA ARG A 4 -48.18 -25.70 -15.78
C ARG A 4 -47.15 -25.35 -16.88
N ASN A 5 -47.59 -24.69 -17.94
CA ASN A 5 -46.77 -24.10 -18.98
C ASN A 5 -45.70 -23.18 -18.35
N PRO A 6 -44.41 -23.25 -18.72
CA PRO A 6 -43.44 -22.26 -18.38
C PRO A 6 -43.61 -21.03 -19.26
N THR A 7 -44.51 -20.16 -18.85
CA THR A 7 -44.74 -18.89 -19.54
C THR A 7 -43.70 -17.85 -19.17
N SER A 8 -43.20 -17.19 -20.20
CA SER A 8 -42.47 -15.93 -20.25
C SER A 8 -41.07 -15.95 -19.62
N ALA A 9 -40.08 -15.73 -20.45
CA ALA A 9 -38.75 -15.23 -20.04
C ALA A 9 -38.96 -13.89 -19.31
N ARG A 10 -39.24 -13.91 -18.00
CA ARG A 10 -39.22 -12.70 -17.17
C ARG A 10 -37.86 -12.05 -17.37
N GLN A 11 -37.86 -10.87 -17.95
CA GLN A 11 -36.65 -10.05 -18.00
C GLN A 11 -36.11 -9.94 -16.58
N THR A 12 -34.83 -10.31 -16.38
CA THR A 12 -34.18 -10.18 -15.06
C THR A 12 -34.34 -8.75 -14.59
N PRO A 13 -34.92 -8.52 -13.40
CA PRO A 13 -35.10 -7.18 -12.85
C PRO A 13 -33.78 -6.41 -12.87
N LEU A 14 -33.81 -5.09 -13.01
CA LEU A 14 -32.60 -4.25 -13.08
C LEU A 14 -31.66 -4.49 -11.92
N TYR A 15 -32.17 -4.65 -10.72
CA TYR A 15 -31.38 -4.90 -9.51
C TYR A 15 -30.69 -6.28 -9.47
N GLU A 16 -31.09 -7.22 -10.30
CA GLU A 16 -30.41 -8.52 -10.46
C GLU A 16 -29.34 -8.48 -11.57
N ARG A 17 -29.14 -7.33 -12.24
CA ARG A 17 -28.09 -7.17 -13.25
C ARG A 17 -26.77 -6.77 -12.58
N SER A 18 -25.72 -7.56 -12.82
CA SER A 18 -24.39 -7.33 -12.21
C SER A 18 -23.80 -5.94 -12.50
N TRP A 19 -24.07 -5.36 -13.66
CA TRP A 19 -23.55 -4.03 -14.01
C TRP A 19 -24.23 -2.92 -13.19
N VAL A 20 -25.55 -3.04 -12.91
CA VAL A 20 -26.27 -2.09 -12.05
C VAL A 20 -25.69 -2.08 -10.63
N ALA A 21 -25.46 -3.26 -10.06
CA ALA A 21 -24.83 -3.38 -8.74
C ALA A 21 -23.39 -2.83 -8.73
N MET A 22 -22.64 -3.00 -9.82
CA MET A 22 -21.30 -2.43 -9.95
C MET A 22 -21.35 -0.90 -10.01
N VAL A 23 -22.24 -0.32 -10.82
CA VAL A 23 -22.45 1.14 -10.89
C VAL A 23 -22.89 1.68 -9.54
N ALA A 24 -23.78 0.98 -8.83
CA ALA A 24 -24.21 1.39 -7.49
C ALA A 24 -23.03 1.37 -6.49
N LEU A 25 -22.15 0.36 -6.53
CA LEU A 25 -20.94 0.31 -5.69
C LEU A 25 -20.03 1.52 -5.96
N VAL A 26 -19.78 1.83 -7.23
CA VAL A 26 -18.96 2.99 -7.63
C VAL A 26 -19.61 4.30 -7.18
N ALA A 27 -20.91 4.47 -7.42
CA ALA A 27 -21.64 5.68 -7.06
C ALA A 27 -21.65 5.92 -5.55
N ILE A 28 -21.91 4.87 -4.75
CA ILE A 28 -21.87 4.97 -3.27
C ILE A 28 -20.47 5.32 -2.79
N PHE A 29 -19.42 4.69 -3.35
CA PHE A 29 -18.04 4.99 -2.99
C PHE A 29 -17.66 6.45 -3.30
N LEU A 30 -18.01 6.94 -4.49
CA LEU A 30 -17.73 8.33 -4.88
C LEU A 30 -18.53 9.32 -4.03
N ALA A 31 -19.80 9.03 -3.75
CA ALA A 31 -20.64 9.84 -2.89
C ALA A 31 -20.11 9.91 -1.44
N ALA A 32 -19.60 8.79 -0.90
CA ALA A 32 -19.01 8.76 0.45
C ALA A 32 -17.70 9.55 0.56
N ASN A 33 -16.99 9.74 -0.56
CA ASN A 33 -15.70 10.42 -0.61
C ASN A 33 -15.74 11.74 -1.43
N PHE A 34 -16.94 12.33 -1.61
CA PHE A 34 -17.10 13.50 -2.47
C PHE A 34 -16.30 14.70 -1.97
N GLN A 35 -16.16 14.86 -0.65
CA GLN A 35 -15.40 15.95 -0.03
C GLN A 35 -13.92 15.96 -0.44
N LEU A 36 -13.32 14.80 -0.71
CA LEU A 36 -11.97 14.71 -1.28
C LEU A 36 -11.95 15.19 -2.74
N LEU A 37 -13.00 14.93 -3.51
CA LEU A 37 -13.09 15.34 -4.90
C LEU A 37 -13.34 16.84 -5.04
N THR A 38 -14.12 17.42 -4.12
CA THR A 38 -14.43 18.87 -4.08
C THR A 38 -13.32 19.69 -3.44
N GLY A 39 -12.41 19.05 -2.69
CA GLY A 39 -11.36 19.74 -1.93
C GLY A 39 -11.78 20.22 -0.54
N GLU A 40 -13.00 19.91 -0.10
CA GLU A 40 -13.47 20.19 1.25
C GLU A 40 -12.76 19.35 2.32
N ALA A 41 -12.29 18.17 1.93
CA ALA A 41 -11.38 17.35 2.72
C ALA A 41 -10.03 17.19 2.01
N THR A 42 -8.97 17.06 2.78
CA THR A 42 -7.60 16.85 2.29
C THR A 42 -7.02 15.57 2.87
N GLU A 43 -5.89 15.18 2.32
CA GLU A 43 -5.11 14.04 2.79
C GLU A 43 -4.61 14.32 4.23
N HIS A 44 -4.50 13.25 5.02
CA HIS A 44 -4.01 13.31 6.40
C HIS A 44 -2.60 12.71 6.50
N TRP A 45 -1.76 13.21 7.41
CA TRP A 45 -0.43 12.68 7.76
C TRP A 45 0.44 12.30 6.54
N ASP A 46 0.78 11.00 6.39
CA ASP A 46 1.63 10.50 5.31
C ASP A 46 1.05 10.81 3.92
N GLY A 47 -0.28 10.87 3.79
CA GLY A 47 -0.95 11.29 2.58
C GLY A 47 -0.55 12.70 2.17
N GLU A 48 -0.61 13.64 3.12
CA GLU A 48 -0.25 15.04 2.92
C GLU A 48 1.26 15.27 2.86
N GLN A 49 2.00 14.64 3.79
CA GLN A 49 3.40 14.94 4.01
C GLN A 49 4.36 14.17 3.08
N PHE A 50 3.93 13.02 2.55
CA PHE A 50 4.78 12.15 1.75
C PHE A 50 4.16 11.83 0.39
N PHE A 51 3.01 11.15 0.34
CA PHE A 51 2.51 10.60 -0.92
C PHE A 51 2.07 11.64 -1.94
N ALA A 52 1.36 12.68 -1.53
CA ALA A 52 0.88 13.71 -2.44
C ALA A 52 2.02 14.57 -3.02
N PRO A 53 3.00 15.05 -2.22
CA PRO A 53 4.17 15.75 -2.75
C PRO A 53 5.01 14.89 -3.71
N PHE A 54 5.26 13.63 -3.35
CA PHE A 54 6.02 12.73 -4.24
C PHE A 54 5.29 12.44 -5.54
N PHE A 55 3.98 12.19 -5.52
CA PHE A 55 3.19 12.01 -6.73
C PHE A 55 3.24 13.26 -7.63
N SER A 56 3.09 14.43 -7.03
CA SER A 56 3.15 15.71 -7.77
C SER A 56 4.50 15.92 -8.43
N TYR A 57 5.59 15.67 -7.70
CA TYR A 57 6.94 15.77 -8.23
C TYR A 57 7.21 14.73 -9.33
N LEU A 58 6.85 13.47 -9.10
CA LEU A 58 6.94 12.40 -10.11
C LEU A 58 6.19 12.78 -11.38
N ALA A 59 4.96 13.31 -11.25
CA ALA A 59 4.16 13.71 -12.40
C ALA A 59 4.78 14.87 -13.17
N SER A 60 5.38 15.84 -12.48
CA SER A 60 6.10 16.96 -13.11
C SER A 60 7.31 16.45 -13.91
N VAL A 61 8.12 15.57 -13.32
CA VAL A 61 9.31 14.99 -13.94
C VAL A 61 8.94 14.14 -15.16
N VAL A 62 7.92 13.27 -15.04
CA VAL A 62 7.47 12.41 -16.14
C VAL A 62 6.92 13.24 -17.30
N ARG A 63 6.16 14.28 -17.03
CA ARG A 63 5.60 15.17 -18.09
C ARG A 63 6.65 16.03 -18.77
N SER A 64 7.77 16.29 -18.12
CA SER A 64 8.93 16.92 -18.76
C SER A 64 9.79 15.95 -19.58
N GLY A 65 9.39 14.69 -19.70
CA GLY A 65 10.08 13.66 -20.49
C GLY A 65 11.24 12.99 -19.78
N HIS A 66 11.37 13.17 -18.46
CA HIS A 66 12.47 12.59 -17.67
C HIS A 66 12.00 11.47 -16.75
N TRP A 67 12.96 10.65 -16.30
CA TRP A 67 12.76 9.67 -15.23
C TRP A 67 13.12 10.28 -13.89
N LEU A 68 12.32 10.00 -12.85
CA LEU A 68 12.68 10.34 -11.47
C LEU A 68 13.53 9.20 -10.89
N LEU A 69 14.84 9.23 -11.16
CA LEU A 69 15.80 8.30 -10.56
C LEU A 69 16.43 8.89 -9.32
N TRP A 70 16.92 10.13 -9.42
CA TRP A 70 17.50 10.87 -8.33
C TRP A 70 16.62 12.07 -7.94
N ASN A 71 16.33 12.22 -6.66
CA ASN A 71 15.63 13.38 -6.12
C ASN A 71 16.64 14.28 -5.38
N PRO A 72 16.98 15.45 -5.92
CA PRO A 72 17.95 16.34 -5.29
C PRO A 72 17.40 17.11 -4.08
N PHE A 73 16.08 17.11 -3.85
CA PHE A 73 15.42 17.90 -2.79
C PHE A 73 15.23 17.15 -1.49
N SER A 74 15.47 15.85 -1.44
CA SER A 74 15.33 15.03 -0.25
C SER A 74 16.70 14.62 0.28
N ASN A 75 17.00 14.90 1.55
CA ASN A 75 18.22 14.43 2.25
C ASN A 75 19.55 14.75 1.50
N ALA A 76 19.67 15.95 0.95
CA ALA A 76 20.79 16.36 0.08
C ALA A 76 20.94 15.49 -1.19
N GLY A 77 19.89 14.83 -1.59
CA GLY A 77 19.80 13.91 -2.71
C GLY A 77 19.50 12.47 -2.30
N SER A 78 18.55 11.85 -2.98
CA SER A 78 18.19 10.45 -2.75
C SER A 78 17.81 9.71 -4.03
N PRO A 79 18.11 8.40 -4.14
CA PRO A 79 17.72 7.57 -5.27
C PRO A 79 16.25 7.14 -5.12
N ASP A 80 15.29 8.05 -5.33
CA ASP A 80 13.87 7.84 -5.05
C ASP A 80 13.23 6.70 -5.86
N PHE A 81 13.80 6.35 -7.02
CA PHE A 81 13.30 5.22 -7.82
C PHE A 81 13.38 3.87 -7.11
N VAL A 82 14.24 3.74 -6.10
CA VAL A 82 14.38 2.51 -5.30
C VAL A 82 13.35 2.42 -4.17
N GLU A 83 12.69 3.53 -3.81
CA GLU A 83 11.63 3.51 -2.78
C GLU A 83 10.35 2.91 -3.38
N PRO A 84 9.99 1.67 -3.02
CA PRO A 84 8.85 1.00 -3.66
C PRO A 84 7.53 1.73 -3.45
N GLN A 85 7.39 2.49 -2.37
CA GLN A 85 6.15 3.17 -2.03
C GLN A 85 5.85 4.41 -2.90
N ILE A 86 6.87 4.98 -3.55
CA ILE A 86 6.72 6.12 -4.48
C ILE A 86 6.17 5.67 -5.83
N GLY A 87 6.55 4.48 -6.27
CA GLY A 87 6.10 3.93 -7.54
C GLY A 87 6.75 4.55 -8.78
N ALA A 88 7.97 5.08 -8.66
CA ALA A 88 8.71 5.70 -9.76
C ALA A 88 9.01 4.74 -10.93
N LEU A 89 8.91 3.42 -10.71
CA LEU A 89 9.05 2.38 -11.75
C LEU A 89 7.74 1.60 -12.00
N SER A 90 6.63 2.02 -11.39
CA SER A 90 5.32 1.38 -11.59
C SER A 90 4.66 1.89 -12.87
N PRO A 91 4.34 1.02 -13.85
CA PRO A 91 3.67 1.48 -15.08
C PRO A 91 2.29 2.08 -14.80
N ILE A 92 1.62 1.66 -13.72
CA ILE A 92 0.31 2.21 -13.32
C ILE A 92 0.48 3.63 -12.79
N THR A 93 1.42 3.86 -11.87
CA THR A 93 1.68 5.17 -11.29
C THR A 93 2.20 6.15 -12.34
N LEU A 94 3.16 5.72 -13.15
CA LEU A 94 3.73 6.53 -14.23
C LEU A 94 2.68 6.89 -15.29
N GLY A 95 1.86 5.93 -15.71
CA GLY A 95 0.78 6.17 -16.66
C GLY A 95 -0.25 7.17 -16.13
N PHE A 96 -0.63 7.03 -14.86
CA PHE A 96 -1.57 7.96 -14.23
C PHE A 96 -0.96 9.36 -14.07
N ALA A 97 0.28 9.45 -13.60
CA ALA A 97 1.02 10.70 -13.44
C ALA A 97 1.19 11.44 -14.77
N ALA A 98 1.53 10.73 -15.84
CA ALA A 98 1.66 11.30 -17.18
C ALA A 98 0.34 11.90 -17.72
N ILE A 99 -0.78 11.19 -17.50
CA ILE A 99 -2.11 11.60 -17.99
C ILE A 99 -2.72 12.71 -17.14
N ALA A 100 -2.77 12.51 -15.82
CA ALA A 100 -3.49 13.39 -14.90
C ALA A 100 -2.69 14.63 -14.46
N GLY A 101 -1.35 14.56 -14.49
CA GLY A 101 -0.45 15.67 -14.13
C GLY A 101 -0.27 15.87 -12.62
N PRO A 102 0.42 16.94 -12.21
CA PRO A 102 0.91 17.15 -10.84
C PRO A 102 -0.08 17.90 -9.93
N SER A 103 -1.39 17.79 -10.14
CA SER A 103 -2.37 18.48 -9.30
C SER A 103 -2.79 17.64 -8.08
N ALA A 104 -3.28 18.32 -7.03
CA ALA A 104 -3.86 17.66 -5.87
C ALA A 104 -5.08 16.78 -6.24
N VAL A 105 -5.90 17.25 -7.18
CA VAL A 105 -7.05 16.48 -7.70
C VAL A 105 -6.56 15.21 -8.42
N ALA A 106 -5.49 15.30 -9.20
CA ALA A 106 -4.90 14.13 -9.87
C ALA A 106 -4.43 13.09 -8.86
N PHE A 107 -3.78 13.50 -7.78
CA PHE A 107 -3.37 12.60 -6.71
C PHE A 107 -4.57 11.94 -6.04
N ARG A 108 -5.61 12.70 -5.68
CA ARG A 108 -6.83 12.17 -5.04
C ARG A 108 -7.58 11.19 -5.96
N LEU A 109 -7.67 11.49 -7.25
CA LEU A 109 -8.25 10.56 -8.22
C LEU A 109 -7.44 9.26 -8.32
N TYR A 110 -6.11 9.35 -8.37
CA TYR A 110 -5.23 8.18 -8.35
C TYR A 110 -5.47 7.32 -7.11
N TRP A 111 -5.50 7.94 -5.94
CA TRP A 111 -5.72 7.29 -4.67
C TRP A 111 -7.10 6.61 -4.59
N LEU A 112 -8.18 7.33 -4.93
CA LEU A 112 -9.54 6.79 -4.93
C LEU A 112 -9.75 5.69 -5.98
N CYS A 113 -9.15 5.80 -7.15
CA CYS A 113 -9.18 4.74 -8.17
C CYS A 113 -8.55 3.43 -7.65
N LEU A 114 -7.40 3.52 -6.98
CA LEU A 114 -6.75 2.36 -6.36
C LEU A 114 -7.61 1.75 -5.24
N TRP A 115 -8.20 2.59 -4.40
CA TRP A 115 -9.06 2.14 -3.32
C TRP A 115 -10.28 1.40 -3.86
N LEU A 116 -10.99 2.01 -4.82
CA LEU A 116 -12.16 1.42 -5.48
C LEU A 116 -11.82 0.12 -6.23
N PHE A 117 -10.62 0.02 -6.82
CA PHE A 117 -10.14 -1.17 -7.52
C PHE A 117 -10.18 -2.42 -6.62
N GLY A 118 -9.89 -2.28 -5.33
CA GLY A 118 -10.02 -3.36 -4.36
C GLY A 118 -11.47 -3.82 -4.16
N GLY A 119 -12.41 -2.88 -4.03
CA GLY A 119 -13.84 -3.19 -3.89
C GLY A 119 -14.42 -3.88 -5.14
N ILE A 120 -14.05 -3.39 -6.32
CA ILE A 120 -14.41 -4.03 -7.61
C ILE A 120 -13.82 -5.44 -7.70
N GLY A 121 -12.56 -5.59 -7.28
CA GLY A 121 -11.91 -6.90 -7.22
C GLY A 121 -12.66 -7.90 -6.35
N MET A 122 -13.10 -7.46 -5.17
CA MET A 122 -13.85 -8.31 -4.25
C MET A 122 -15.24 -8.67 -4.81
N PHE A 123 -15.93 -7.74 -5.47
CA PHE A 123 -17.18 -8.01 -6.20
C PHE A 123 -16.99 -9.08 -7.28
N VAL A 124 -15.93 -8.98 -8.07
CA VAL A 124 -15.61 -9.93 -9.15
C VAL A 124 -15.19 -11.28 -8.58
N TYR A 125 -14.39 -11.28 -7.50
CA TYR A 125 -14.00 -12.52 -6.83
C TYR A 125 -15.22 -13.25 -6.23
N ALA A 126 -16.14 -12.54 -5.57
CA ALA A 126 -17.38 -13.11 -5.06
C ALA A 126 -18.23 -13.77 -6.16
N ARG A 127 -18.23 -13.18 -7.38
CA ARG A 127 -18.88 -13.81 -8.56
C ARG A 127 -18.24 -15.18 -8.86
N SER A 128 -16.93 -15.30 -8.79
CA SER A 128 -16.25 -16.57 -9.08
C SER A 128 -16.59 -17.68 -8.09
N LEU A 129 -17.00 -17.31 -6.88
CA LEU A 129 -17.46 -18.22 -5.83
C LEU A 129 -18.94 -18.64 -5.96
N GLY A 130 -19.66 -18.04 -6.93
CA GLY A 130 -21.07 -18.32 -7.20
C GLY A 130 -22.05 -17.46 -6.40
N ALA A 131 -21.61 -16.30 -5.88
CA ALA A 131 -22.49 -15.40 -5.15
C ALA A 131 -23.59 -14.81 -6.03
N PRO A 132 -24.81 -14.58 -5.50
CA PRO A 132 -25.84 -13.77 -6.14
C PRO A 132 -25.38 -12.31 -6.25
N VAL A 133 -26.06 -11.51 -7.07
CA VAL A 133 -25.66 -10.10 -7.30
C VAL A 133 -25.60 -9.31 -5.98
N TRP A 134 -26.60 -9.44 -5.13
CA TRP A 134 -26.60 -8.79 -3.81
C TRP A 134 -25.45 -9.22 -2.92
N GLY A 135 -25.08 -10.52 -2.92
CA GLY A 135 -23.95 -11.02 -2.16
C GLY A 135 -22.59 -10.51 -2.68
N ARG A 136 -22.46 -10.30 -4.02
CA ARG A 136 -21.28 -9.66 -4.63
C ARG A 136 -21.19 -8.20 -4.22
N PHE A 137 -22.32 -7.50 -4.22
CA PHE A 137 -22.41 -6.11 -3.84
C PHE A 137 -22.00 -5.92 -2.37
N LEU A 138 -22.56 -6.74 -1.45
CA LEU A 138 -22.16 -6.73 -0.05
C LEU A 138 -20.66 -6.99 0.13
N ALA A 139 -20.11 -7.97 -0.58
CA ALA A 139 -18.69 -8.28 -0.49
C ALA A 139 -17.80 -7.11 -0.94
N GLY A 140 -18.11 -6.49 -2.08
CA GLY A 140 -17.39 -5.30 -2.58
C GLY A 140 -17.49 -4.13 -1.60
N LEU A 141 -18.70 -3.85 -1.10
CA LEU A 141 -18.96 -2.77 -0.17
C LEU A 141 -18.22 -2.98 1.17
N SER A 142 -18.35 -4.18 1.76
CA SER A 142 -17.69 -4.53 3.02
C SER A 142 -16.17 -4.49 2.92
N PHE A 143 -15.59 -4.79 1.78
CA PHE A 143 -14.16 -4.74 1.59
C PHE A 143 -13.66 -3.30 1.45
N VAL A 144 -14.29 -2.48 0.58
CA VAL A 144 -13.85 -1.10 0.30
C VAL A 144 -14.12 -0.15 1.47
N PHE A 145 -15.16 -0.38 2.27
CA PHE A 145 -15.49 0.40 3.46
C PHE A 145 -15.04 -0.29 4.77
N SER A 146 -14.18 -1.31 4.68
CA SER A 146 -13.64 -1.92 5.89
C SER A 146 -12.78 -0.95 6.69
N GLY A 147 -12.75 -1.15 8.01
CA GLY A 147 -11.88 -0.40 8.91
C GLY A 147 -10.41 -0.46 8.52
N PHE A 148 -9.98 -1.50 7.79
CA PHE A 148 -8.62 -1.54 7.26
C PHE A 148 -8.37 -0.43 6.25
N TYR A 149 -9.28 -0.22 5.30
CA TYR A 149 -9.13 0.82 4.28
C TYR A 149 -9.19 2.21 4.89
N ILE A 150 -10.18 2.51 5.73
CA ILE A 150 -10.30 3.83 6.35
C ILE A 150 -9.14 4.09 7.32
N GLY A 151 -8.71 3.09 8.10
CA GLY A 151 -7.58 3.22 8.99
C GLY A 151 -6.24 3.42 8.27
N HIS A 152 -6.11 2.91 7.04
CA HIS A 152 -4.91 3.11 6.21
C HIS A 152 -5.13 4.09 5.06
N GLY A 153 -6.22 4.85 5.04
CA GLY A 153 -6.50 5.81 3.98
C GLY A 153 -5.33 6.76 3.70
N GLN A 154 -4.67 7.23 4.74
CA GLN A 154 -3.47 8.07 4.66
C GLN A 154 -2.21 7.37 4.09
N HIS A 155 -2.19 6.03 4.03
CA HIS A 155 -1.03 5.25 3.57
C HIS A 155 -1.28 4.72 2.16
N LEU A 156 -1.09 5.54 1.12
CA LEU A 156 -1.34 5.17 -0.28
C LEU A 156 -0.71 3.83 -0.66
N SER A 157 0.52 3.56 -0.24
CA SER A 157 1.22 2.31 -0.55
C SER A 157 0.53 1.07 0.00
N VAL A 158 -0.11 1.17 1.17
CA VAL A 158 -0.89 0.10 1.77
C VAL A 158 -2.18 -0.12 0.97
N ILE A 159 -2.90 0.98 0.65
CA ILE A 159 -4.10 0.94 -0.21
C ILE A 159 -3.76 0.33 -1.57
N HIS A 160 -2.66 0.77 -2.19
CA HIS A 160 -2.20 0.22 -3.47
C HIS A 160 -2.03 -1.31 -3.37
N SER A 161 -1.21 -1.79 -2.44
CA SER A 161 -0.94 -3.22 -2.33
C SER A 161 -2.18 -4.06 -2.07
N ILE A 162 -3.01 -3.66 -1.11
CA ILE A 162 -4.13 -4.50 -0.69
C ILE A 162 -5.28 -4.52 -1.71
N SER A 163 -5.40 -3.51 -2.54
CA SER A 163 -6.42 -3.44 -3.58
C SER A 163 -6.24 -4.51 -4.67
N PHE A 164 -5.03 -5.05 -4.80
CA PHE A 164 -4.76 -6.19 -5.68
C PHE A 164 -5.10 -7.55 -5.06
N LEU A 165 -5.26 -7.67 -3.73
CA LEU A 165 -5.50 -8.95 -3.06
C LEU A 165 -6.66 -9.77 -3.67
N PRO A 166 -7.87 -9.23 -3.88
CA PRO A 166 -8.97 -10.01 -4.44
C PRO A 166 -8.68 -10.52 -5.87
N TRP A 167 -7.95 -9.73 -6.65
CA TRP A 167 -7.56 -10.08 -8.02
C TRP A 167 -6.50 -11.17 -8.06
N ILE A 168 -5.49 -11.09 -7.17
CA ILE A 168 -4.45 -12.10 -7.01
C ILE A 168 -5.09 -13.44 -6.63
N ILE A 169 -5.93 -13.45 -5.61
CA ILE A 169 -6.59 -14.67 -5.15
C ILE A 169 -7.55 -15.23 -6.20
N LEU A 170 -8.27 -14.37 -6.94
CA LEU A 170 -9.12 -14.79 -8.06
C LEU A 170 -8.33 -15.57 -9.13
N ARG A 171 -7.16 -15.06 -9.51
CA ARG A 171 -6.33 -15.68 -10.55
C ARG A 171 -5.64 -16.94 -10.04
N LEU A 172 -5.13 -16.89 -8.83
CA LEU A 172 -4.50 -18.05 -8.19
C LEU A 172 -5.51 -19.20 -7.98
N ASP A 173 -6.71 -18.89 -7.49
CA ASP A 173 -7.80 -19.88 -7.35
C ASP A 173 -8.15 -20.53 -8.69
N ARG A 174 -8.22 -19.73 -9.75
CA ARG A 174 -8.47 -20.25 -11.09
C ARG A 174 -7.32 -21.15 -11.59
N ALA A 175 -6.06 -20.79 -11.33
CA ALA A 175 -4.90 -21.60 -11.69
C ALA A 175 -4.97 -22.98 -10.99
N LEU A 176 -5.20 -22.97 -9.68
CA LEU A 176 -5.30 -24.20 -8.85
C LEU A 176 -6.48 -25.08 -9.25
N LEU A 177 -7.63 -24.50 -9.60
CA LEU A 177 -8.82 -25.28 -10.00
C LEU A 177 -8.72 -25.86 -11.40
N THR A 178 -8.02 -25.18 -12.32
CA THR A 178 -8.00 -25.56 -13.74
C THR A 178 -6.69 -26.17 -14.21
N GLY A 179 -5.61 -26.09 -13.41
CA GLY A 179 -4.25 -26.48 -13.80
C GLY A 179 -3.65 -25.65 -14.93
N ARG A 180 -4.28 -24.50 -15.29
CA ARG A 180 -3.82 -23.67 -16.41
C ARG A 180 -2.71 -22.71 -15.97
N ARG A 181 -1.63 -22.61 -16.75
CA ARG A 181 -0.49 -21.71 -16.48
C ARG A 181 -0.83 -20.23 -16.53
N ALA A 182 -1.68 -19.83 -17.48
CA ALA A 182 -1.97 -18.42 -17.69
C ALA A 182 -2.54 -17.68 -16.47
N PRO A 183 -3.52 -18.22 -15.70
CA PRO A 183 -3.94 -17.57 -14.47
C PRO A 183 -2.85 -17.49 -13.41
N ALA A 184 -1.86 -18.42 -13.39
CA ALA A 184 -0.73 -18.36 -12.47
C ALA A 184 0.22 -17.20 -12.84
N LEU A 185 0.52 -17.01 -14.13
CA LEU A 185 1.31 -15.89 -14.63
C LEU A 185 0.60 -14.54 -14.33
N GLU A 186 -0.72 -14.47 -14.56
CA GLU A 186 -1.53 -13.30 -14.27
C GLU A 186 -1.53 -12.98 -12.74
N ALA A 187 -1.61 -13.99 -11.88
CA ALA A 187 -1.52 -13.81 -10.43
C ALA A 187 -0.17 -13.24 -10.00
N GLY A 188 0.93 -13.77 -10.56
CA GLY A 188 2.29 -13.30 -10.31
C GLY A 188 2.51 -11.85 -10.77
N ALA A 189 2.00 -11.51 -11.96
CA ALA A 189 2.03 -10.14 -12.48
C ALA A 189 1.26 -9.16 -11.56
N LEU A 190 0.08 -9.56 -11.08
CA LEU A 190 -0.72 -8.75 -10.16
C LEU A 190 -0.02 -8.55 -8.80
N LEU A 191 0.65 -9.58 -8.26
CA LEU A 191 1.42 -9.43 -7.02
C LEU A 191 2.63 -8.53 -7.24
N GLY A 192 3.34 -8.67 -8.36
CA GLY A 192 4.42 -7.78 -8.74
C GLY A 192 3.97 -6.32 -8.88
N LEU A 193 2.88 -6.06 -9.62
CA LEU A 193 2.30 -4.73 -9.76
C LEU A 193 1.87 -4.13 -8.41
N SER A 194 1.33 -4.95 -7.50
CA SER A 194 0.93 -4.50 -6.16
C SER A 194 2.11 -4.02 -5.32
N ALA A 195 3.33 -4.43 -5.68
CA ALA A 195 4.55 -4.11 -4.94
C ALA A 195 5.34 -2.95 -5.54
N LEU A 196 5.18 -2.64 -6.84
CA LEU A 196 5.96 -1.57 -7.51
C LEU A 196 5.61 -0.14 -7.07
N ALA A 197 4.45 0.06 -6.43
CA ALA A 197 4.05 1.31 -5.78
C ALA A 197 3.45 1.01 -4.40
N GLY A 198 3.80 -0.14 -3.84
CA GLY A 198 3.14 -0.73 -2.70
C GLY A 198 3.99 -0.82 -1.44
N ASN A 199 3.34 -1.27 -0.39
CA ASN A 199 3.97 -1.52 0.89
C ASN A 199 4.60 -2.92 0.93
N PRO A 200 5.91 -3.06 1.15
CA PRO A 200 6.59 -4.36 1.18
C PRO A 200 6.00 -5.35 2.19
N ALA A 201 5.55 -4.86 3.35
CA ALA A 201 4.93 -5.70 4.38
C ALA A 201 3.64 -6.37 3.86
N ILE A 202 2.79 -5.60 3.17
CA ILE A 202 1.55 -6.12 2.58
C ILE A 202 1.87 -7.10 1.46
N THR A 203 2.86 -6.82 0.63
CA THR A 203 3.25 -7.71 -0.48
C THR A 203 3.71 -9.07 0.03
N ILE A 204 4.63 -9.09 1.01
CA ILE A 204 5.12 -10.32 1.64
C ILE A 204 3.97 -11.06 2.32
N SER A 205 3.13 -10.34 3.08
CA SER A 205 1.98 -10.93 3.78
C SER A 205 0.93 -11.48 2.81
N THR A 206 0.73 -10.83 1.64
CA THR A 206 -0.14 -11.33 0.56
C THR A 206 0.40 -12.63 -0.02
N GLY A 207 1.71 -12.74 -0.21
CA GLY A 207 2.36 -13.99 -0.62
C GLY A 207 2.14 -15.13 0.38
N LEU A 208 2.29 -14.85 1.69
CA LEU A 208 2.02 -15.81 2.76
C LEU A 208 0.55 -16.23 2.79
N PHE A 209 -0.36 -15.26 2.67
CA PHE A 209 -1.79 -15.54 2.61
C PHE A 209 -2.17 -16.37 1.38
N ALA A 210 -1.60 -16.06 0.22
CA ALA A 210 -1.78 -16.82 -1.00
C ALA A 210 -1.33 -18.28 -0.83
N GLY A 211 -0.21 -18.50 -0.15
CA GLY A 211 0.25 -19.84 0.24
C GLY A 211 -0.74 -20.58 1.15
N ALA A 212 -1.18 -19.94 2.23
CA ALA A 212 -2.14 -20.49 3.17
C ALA A 212 -3.51 -20.78 2.51
N TYR A 213 -4.01 -19.85 1.70
CA TYR A 213 -5.22 -20.05 0.88
C TYR A 213 -5.11 -21.26 -0.02
N SER A 214 -3.98 -21.40 -0.70
CA SER A 214 -3.76 -22.51 -1.62
C SER A 214 -3.66 -23.86 -0.91
N ALA A 215 -3.05 -23.90 0.28
CA ALA A 215 -3.05 -25.08 1.13
C ALA A 215 -4.50 -25.49 1.50
N VAL A 216 -5.33 -24.52 1.91
CA VAL A 216 -6.77 -24.80 2.18
C VAL A 216 -7.47 -25.33 0.93
N ARG A 217 -7.20 -24.77 -0.25
CA ARG A 217 -7.77 -25.27 -1.51
C ARG A 217 -7.32 -26.70 -1.82
N PHE A 218 -6.03 -26.96 -1.69
CA PHE A 218 -5.44 -28.27 -1.93
C PHE A 218 -6.09 -29.35 -1.04
N PHE A 219 -6.12 -29.14 0.27
CA PHE A 219 -6.69 -30.10 1.22
C PHE A 219 -8.22 -30.18 1.19
N SER A 220 -8.89 -29.23 0.55
CA SER A 220 -10.33 -29.22 0.37
C SER A 220 -10.81 -29.87 -0.93
N SER A 221 -9.89 -30.17 -1.85
CA SER A 221 -10.24 -30.82 -3.11
C SER A 221 -10.59 -32.28 -2.91
N ARG A 222 -11.49 -32.81 -3.75
CA ARG A 222 -11.92 -34.21 -3.73
C ARG A 222 -11.20 -35.07 -4.74
N ALA A 223 -10.05 -34.63 -5.24
CA ALA A 223 -9.35 -35.41 -6.25
C ALA A 223 -8.87 -36.75 -5.72
N SER A 224 -8.89 -37.77 -6.57
CA SER A 224 -8.70 -39.18 -6.24
C SER A 224 -7.28 -39.53 -5.80
N THR A 225 -6.28 -38.68 -6.11
CA THR A 225 -4.89 -38.91 -5.70
C THR A 225 -4.20 -37.58 -5.36
N ILE A 226 -3.50 -37.55 -4.21
CA ILE A 226 -2.68 -36.42 -3.78
C ILE A 226 -1.57 -36.16 -4.81
N ALA A 227 -0.92 -37.21 -5.33
CA ALA A 227 0.16 -37.10 -6.30
C ALA A 227 -0.25 -36.36 -7.57
N GLY A 228 -1.46 -36.56 -8.08
CA GLY A 228 -1.97 -35.87 -9.27
C GLY A 228 -2.21 -34.36 -9.09
N GLN A 229 -2.25 -33.88 -7.85
CA GLN A 229 -2.46 -32.46 -7.54
C GLN A 229 -1.17 -31.72 -7.19
N VAL A 230 -0.16 -32.40 -6.66
CA VAL A 230 1.09 -31.77 -6.18
C VAL A 230 1.83 -31.10 -7.33
N ARG A 231 2.02 -31.79 -8.45
CA ARG A 231 2.75 -31.25 -9.62
C ARG A 231 2.10 -29.96 -10.18
N PRO A 232 0.79 -29.93 -10.48
CA PRO A 232 0.14 -28.70 -10.94
C PRO A 232 0.18 -27.55 -9.92
N ALA A 233 0.09 -27.84 -8.62
CA ALA A 233 0.22 -26.85 -7.56
C ALA A 233 1.65 -26.27 -7.52
N LEU A 234 2.69 -27.12 -7.54
CA LEU A 234 4.08 -26.68 -7.59
C LEU A 234 4.37 -25.84 -8.84
N GLU A 235 3.89 -26.25 -10.02
CA GLU A 235 4.03 -25.49 -11.25
C GLU A 235 3.33 -24.11 -11.15
N THR A 236 2.13 -24.07 -10.56
CA THR A 236 1.40 -22.82 -10.30
C THR A 236 2.22 -21.88 -9.42
N PHE A 237 2.81 -22.36 -8.33
CA PHE A 237 3.62 -21.56 -7.44
C PHE A 237 4.95 -21.14 -8.05
N ALA A 238 5.60 -22.02 -8.81
CA ALA A 238 6.83 -21.68 -9.52
C ALA A 238 6.61 -20.55 -10.53
N LEU A 239 5.54 -20.62 -11.33
CA LEU A 239 5.18 -19.58 -12.30
C LEU A 239 4.77 -18.27 -11.61
N PHE A 240 3.94 -18.37 -10.56
CA PHE A 240 3.52 -17.23 -9.73
C PHE A 240 4.74 -16.51 -9.13
N GLY A 241 5.62 -17.25 -8.47
CA GLY A 241 6.83 -16.72 -7.84
C GLY A 241 7.83 -16.15 -8.85
N PHE A 242 8.07 -16.86 -9.97
CA PHE A 242 8.97 -16.40 -11.02
C PHE A 242 8.54 -15.06 -11.62
N VAL A 243 7.27 -14.94 -12.03
CA VAL A 243 6.76 -13.68 -12.59
C VAL A 243 6.82 -12.57 -11.57
N THR A 244 6.44 -12.85 -10.32
CA THR A 244 6.54 -11.87 -9.23
C THR A 244 7.99 -11.38 -9.08
N ALA A 245 8.96 -12.28 -9.02
CA ALA A 245 10.37 -11.94 -8.87
C ALA A 245 10.90 -11.08 -10.03
N VAL A 246 10.55 -11.43 -11.28
CA VAL A 246 10.94 -10.65 -12.46
C VAL A 246 10.32 -9.25 -12.43
N VAL A 247 9.05 -9.14 -12.07
CA VAL A 247 8.38 -7.82 -12.00
C VAL A 247 8.95 -6.95 -10.90
N LEU A 248 9.36 -7.53 -9.77
CA LEU A 248 9.95 -6.82 -8.64
C LEU A 248 11.42 -6.44 -8.85
N SER A 249 12.12 -7.15 -9.73
CA SER A 249 13.58 -7.05 -9.84
C SER A 249 14.11 -5.61 -10.04
N PRO A 250 13.52 -4.73 -10.89
CA PRO A 250 14.07 -3.38 -11.07
C PRO A 250 14.07 -2.54 -9.79
N THR A 251 13.01 -2.63 -8.98
CA THR A 251 12.91 -1.84 -7.75
C THR A 251 13.72 -2.48 -6.61
N TYR A 252 13.52 -3.77 -6.35
CA TYR A 252 14.09 -4.40 -5.15
C TYR A 252 15.58 -4.74 -5.29
N PHE A 253 16.04 -5.07 -6.50
CA PHE A 253 17.48 -5.20 -6.77
C PHE A 253 18.17 -3.85 -6.60
N SER A 254 17.62 -2.80 -7.22
CA SER A 254 18.18 -1.46 -7.11
C SER A 254 18.10 -0.92 -5.68
N PHE A 255 17.02 -1.20 -4.93
CA PHE A 255 16.94 -0.87 -3.50
C PHE A 255 18.13 -1.48 -2.74
N LYS A 256 18.35 -2.78 -2.88
CA LYS A 256 19.47 -3.44 -2.19
C LYS A 256 20.83 -2.93 -2.66
N TYR A 257 20.98 -2.57 -3.92
CA TYR A 257 22.23 -2.07 -4.47
C TYR A 257 22.52 -0.62 -4.06
N GLU A 258 21.53 0.29 -4.14
CA GLU A 258 21.73 1.72 -3.92
C GLU A 258 21.64 2.12 -2.44
N THR A 259 20.94 1.34 -1.59
CA THR A 259 20.66 1.76 -0.20
C THR A 259 21.59 1.12 0.84
N VAL A 260 22.54 0.28 0.45
CA VAL A 260 23.52 -0.29 1.36
C VAL A 260 24.31 0.82 2.07
N GLY A 261 24.28 0.82 3.40
CA GLY A 261 24.92 1.86 4.22
C GLY A 261 24.16 3.18 4.34
N TYR A 262 23.02 3.34 3.62
CA TYR A 262 22.24 4.58 3.60
C TYR A 262 20.85 4.48 4.20
N SER A 263 20.33 3.28 4.42
CA SER A 263 19.00 3.07 4.96
C SER A 263 19.03 2.04 6.10
N ASP A 264 18.33 2.33 7.18
CA ASP A 264 18.04 1.39 8.26
C ASP A 264 17.17 0.19 7.80
N ARG A 265 16.65 0.27 6.57
CA ARG A 265 15.82 -0.75 5.92
C ARG A 265 16.61 -1.70 5.01
N SER A 266 17.90 -1.52 4.88
CA SER A 266 18.78 -2.37 4.06
C SER A 266 19.00 -3.77 4.64
N GLY A 267 18.71 -3.98 5.95
CA GLY A 267 18.87 -5.23 6.67
C GLY A 267 17.62 -5.71 7.41
N PRO A 268 17.67 -6.94 8.00
CA PRO A 268 16.59 -7.44 8.84
C PRO A 268 16.49 -6.63 10.13
N LEU A 269 15.24 -6.36 10.55
CA LEU A 269 14.95 -5.71 11.83
C LEU A 269 15.11 -6.70 12.99
N THR A 270 15.32 -6.19 14.21
CA THR A 270 15.35 -7.02 15.39
C THR A 270 14.00 -7.69 15.66
N ARG A 271 14.03 -8.86 16.30
CA ARG A 271 12.82 -9.60 16.65
C ARG A 271 11.87 -8.77 17.52
N GLU A 272 12.43 -8.05 18.47
CA GLU A 272 11.67 -7.16 19.36
C GLU A 272 10.97 -6.06 18.55
N CYS A 273 11.67 -5.34 17.70
CA CYS A 273 11.10 -4.31 16.83
C CYS A 273 9.95 -4.85 15.98
N VAL A 274 10.12 -6.04 15.37
CA VAL A 274 9.13 -6.65 14.48
C VAL A 274 7.88 -7.11 15.23
N VAL A 275 8.00 -7.55 16.47
CA VAL A 275 6.87 -8.10 17.24
C VAL A 275 6.15 -7.02 18.04
N SER A 276 6.87 -6.02 18.57
CA SER A 276 6.28 -5.00 19.46
C SER A 276 5.74 -3.77 18.72
N SER A 277 6.32 -3.41 17.57
CA SER A 277 5.96 -2.14 16.89
C SER A 277 4.55 -2.18 16.33
N ASN A 278 3.65 -1.36 16.86
CA ASN A 278 2.29 -1.20 16.38
C ASN A 278 1.50 -2.53 16.28
N GLY A 279 1.70 -3.46 17.22
CA GLY A 279 0.84 -4.61 17.39
C GLY A 279 -0.54 -4.17 17.88
N MET A 280 -1.60 -4.84 17.43
CA MET A 280 -2.95 -4.56 17.92
C MET A 280 -3.07 -5.07 19.36
N GLN A 281 -3.48 -4.20 20.28
CA GLN A 281 -3.82 -4.63 21.64
C GLN A 281 -5.05 -5.55 21.61
N PRO A 282 -5.18 -6.51 22.54
CA PRO A 282 -6.36 -7.41 22.59
C PRO A 282 -7.69 -6.67 22.65
N VAL A 283 -7.74 -5.50 23.29
CA VAL A 283 -8.92 -4.63 23.33
C VAL A 283 -9.33 -4.14 21.93
N GLY A 284 -8.40 -4.02 21.00
CA GLY A 284 -8.68 -3.67 19.60
C GLY A 284 -9.51 -4.70 18.84
N LEU A 285 -9.64 -5.95 19.34
CA LEU A 285 -10.55 -6.95 18.79
C LEU A 285 -12.01 -6.52 18.86
N ALA A 286 -12.36 -5.60 19.75
CA ALA A 286 -13.66 -4.98 19.82
C ALA A 286 -14.06 -4.27 18.52
N ALA A 287 -13.07 -3.81 17.74
CA ALA A 287 -13.31 -3.22 16.42
C ALA A 287 -13.82 -4.22 15.36
N ILE A 288 -13.93 -5.51 15.66
CA ILE A 288 -14.58 -6.49 14.79
C ILE A 288 -16.11 -6.32 14.82
N VAL A 289 -16.66 -6.01 16.00
CA VAL A 289 -18.10 -5.85 16.21
C VAL A 289 -18.54 -4.39 16.30
N ASN A 290 -17.60 -3.45 16.44
CA ASN A 290 -17.90 -2.03 16.58
C ASN A 290 -16.85 -1.18 15.87
N PRO A 291 -17.21 -0.29 14.91
CA PRO A 291 -16.26 0.55 14.17
C PRO A 291 -15.49 1.53 15.04
N TYR A 292 -15.93 1.77 16.26
CA TYR A 292 -15.39 2.76 17.19
C TYR A 292 -14.34 2.20 18.15
N GLY A 293 -14.01 0.92 18.03
CA GLY A 293 -12.95 0.31 18.84
C GLY A 293 -11.62 1.08 18.83
N PRO A 294 -11.20 1.68 17.70
CA PRO A 294 -10.00 2.52 17.66
C PRO A 294 -10.03 3.75 18.57
N GLY A 295 -11.18 4.38 18.81
CA GLY A 295 -11.31 5.53 19.70
C GLY A 295 -10.83 5.32 21.13
N ILE A 296 -10.58 4.07 21.51
CA ILE A 296 -10.06 3.68 22.83
C ILE A 296 -8.61 4.10 23.01
N SER A 297 -7.81 4.11 21.96
CA SER A 297 -6.41 4.53 22.07
C SER A 297 -6.27 6.02 22.38
N ARG A 298 -7.24 6.86 21.98
CA ARG A 298 -7.31 8.27 22.39
C ARG A 298 -7.59 8.43 23.90
N ALA A 299 -8.38 7.52 24.47
CA ALA A 299 -8.66 7.52 25.91
C ALA A 299 -7.43 7.11 26.74
N ASN A 300 -6.59 6.23 26.18
CA ASN A 300 -5.34 5.76 26.79
C ASN A 300 -4.12 6.51 26.23
N ALA A 301 -4.13 7.84 26.27
CA ALA A 301 -3.01 8.69 25.82
C ALA A 301 -1.64 8.36 26.49
N LYS A 302 -1.62 7.45 27.47
CA LYS A 302 -0.41 6.93 28.12
C LYS A 302 0.19 5.70 27.46
N ASP A 303 -0.51 5.04 26.49
CA ASP A 303 0.04 3.88 25.77
C ASP A 303 0.10 4.14 24.25
N PRO A 304 1.21 4.71 23.76
CA PRO A 304 1.38 5.03 22.34
C PRO A 304 1.55 3.78 21.44
N ARG A 305 1.48 2.55 22.01
CA ARG A 305 1.85 1.30 21.31
C ARG A 305 0.81 0.78 20.32
N SER A 306 -0.39 1.33 20.30
CA SER A 306 -1.45 0.92 19.35
C SER A 306 -2.18 2.14 18.77
N PRO A 307 -1.67 2.75 17.69
CA PRO A 307 -2.35 3.84 17.01
C PRO A 307 -3.75 3.42 16.56
N GLU A 308 -4.71 4.33 16.62
CA GLU A 308 -6.11 4.11 16.25
C GLU A 308 -6.27 3.56 14.84
N VAL A 309 -5.56 4.18 13.89
CA VAL A 309 -5.48 3.77 12.48
C VAL A 309 -5.13 2.30 12.31
N MET A 310 -4.36 1.77 13.25
CA MET A 310 -3.82 0.42 13.17
C MET A 310 -4.75 -0.66 13.78
N SER A 311 -5.83 -0.28 14.45
CA SER A 311 -6.78 -1.21 15.12
C SER A 311 -8.12 -1.33 14.40
N ALA A 312 -8.45 -0.43 13.48
CA ALA A 312 -9.72 -0.44 12.75
C ALA A 312 -9.89 -1.74 11.95
N THR A 313 -10.91 -2.55 12.30
CA THR A 313 -11.11 -3.90 11.75
C THR A 313 -12.56 -4.16 11.33
N TYR A 314 -13.47 -3.22 11.54
CA TYR A 314 -14.89 -3.35 11.21
C TYR A 314 -15.10 -3.51 9.69
N PHE A 315 -16.08 -4.32 9.30
CA PHE A 315 -16.44 -4.57 7.89
C PHE A 315 -17.95 -4.82 7.70
N GLY A 316 -18.75 -4.48 8.71
CA GLY A 316 -20.20 -4.55 8.71
C GLY A 316 -20.78 -5.71 9.53
N ALA A 317 -21.88 -5.42 10.21
CA ALA A 317 -22.57 -6.39 11.08
C ALA A 317 -23.20 -7.55 10.31
N ALA A 318 -23.90 -7.27 9.20
CA ALA A 318 -24.55 -8.32 8.41
C ALA A 318 -23.53 -9.26 7.72
N PRO A 319 -22.43 -8.83 7.13
CA PRO A 319 -21.37 -9.73 6.65
C PRO A 319 -20.78 -10.62 7.75
N LEU A 320 -20.60 -10.11 8.97
CA LEU A 320 -20.12 -10.91 10.08
C LEU A 320 -21.12 -12.01 10.45
N ALA A 321 -22.42 -11.68 10.58
CA ALA A 321 -23.46 -12.65 10.88
C ALA A 321 -23.61 -13.73 9.77
N LEU A 322 -23.53 -13.32 8.50
CA LEU A 322 -23.53 -14.24 7.37
C LEU A 322 -22.32 -15.17 7.38
N ALA A 323 -21.13 -14.67 7.77
CA ALA A 323 -19.93 -15.49 7.87
C ALA A 323 -20.06 -16.56 8.97
N VAL A 324 -20.56 -16.18 10.15
CA VAL A 324 -20.83 -17.14 11.24
C VAL A 324 -21.90 -18.16 10.81
N LEU A 325 -22.96 -17.71 10.14
CA LEU A 325 -23.97 -18.61 9.57
C LEU A 325 -23.34 -19.60 8.57
N ALA A 326 -22.43 -19.14 7.70
CA ALA A 326 -21.75 -20.00 6.72
C ALA A 326 -21.08 -21.21 7.37
N LEU A 327 -20.47 -21.05 8.54
CA LEU A 327 -19.80 -22.13 9.27
C LEU A 327 -20.80 -23.20 9.73
N ALA A 328 -22.01 -22.79 10.10
CA ALA A 328 -23.09 -23.69 10.55
C ALA A 328 -23.82 -24.37 9.37
N LEU A 329 -23.66 -23.89 8.14
CA LEU A 329 -24.36 -24.44 6.97
C LEU A 329 -23.69 -25.72 6.42
N PRO A 330 -24.43 -26.62 5.77
CA PRO A 330 -23.86 -27.79 5.14
C PRO A 330 -23.07 -27.46 3.87
N GLY A 331 -22.17 -28.34 3.47
CA GLY A 331 -21.37 -28.26 2.26
C GLY A 331 -20.04 -27.50 2.42
N ARG A 332 -19.07 -27.83 1.57
CA ARG A 332 -17.70 -27.26 1.55
C ARG A 332 -17.03 -27.18 2.93
N ARG A 333 -17.30 -28.13 3.87
CA ARG A 333 -16.92 -28.04 5.27
C ARG A 333 -15.41 -27.77 5.47
N ARG A 334 -14.54 -28.56 4.81
CA ARG A 334 -13.08 -28.39 4.93
C ARG A 334 -12.63 -27.00 4.47
N TRP A 335 -13.17 -26.50 3.36
CA TRP A 335 -12.79 -25.20 2.82
C TRP A 335 -13.26 -24.05 3.71
N LYS A 336 -14.49 -24.08 4.23
CA LYS A 336 -15.03 -23.04 5.13
C LYS A 336 -14.22 -22.93 6.41
N TRP A 337 -14.04 -24.04 7.08
CA TRP A 337 -13.26 -24.06 8.31
C TRP A 337 -11.78 -23.74 8.07
N GLY A 338 -11.22 -24.21 6.97
CA GLY A 338 -9.85 -23.83 6.56
C GLY A 338 -9.70 -22.32 6.39
N MET A 339 -10.62 -21.67 5.66
CA MET A 339 -10.62 -20.21 5.51
C MET A 339 -10.81 -19.47 6.83
N PHE A 340 -11.68 -19.97 7.70
CA PHE A 340 -11.88 -19.40 9.03
C PHE A 340 -10.59 -19.47 9.87
N PHE A 341 -9.95 -20.64 9.94
CA PHE A 341 -8.72 -20.81 10.70
C PHE A 341 -7.55 -20.02 10.11
N VAL A 342 -7.43 -19.92 8.78
CA VAL A 342 -6.45 -19.03 8.14
C VAL A 342 -6.72 -17.58 8.53
N GLY A 343 -7.97 -17.13 8.48
CA GLY A 343 -8.34 -15.79 8.95
C GLY A 343 -7.95 -15.56 10.41
N LEU A 344 -8.26 -16.50 11.31
CA LEU A 344 -7.88 -16.41 12.72
C LEU A 344 -6.36 -16.43 12.94
N LEU A 345 -5.61 -17.24 12.19
CA LEU A 345 -4.14 -17.25 12.25
C LEU A 345 -3.57 -15.88 11.90
N PHE A 346 -4.05 -15.27 10.81
CA PHE A 346 -3.60 -13.94 10.41
C PHE A 346 -4.06 -12.85 11.39
N LEU A 347 -5.25 -12.97 11.99
CA LEU A 347 -5.67 -12.11 13.10
C LEU A 347 -4.75 -12.29 14.32
N GLY A 348 -4.35 -13.52 14.62
CA GLY A 348 -3.40 -13.82 15.70
C GLY A 348 -2.03 -13.17 15.49
N PHE A 349 -1.53 -13.08 14.25
CA PHE A 349 -0.31 -12.35 13.94
C PHE A 349 -0.43 -10.85 14.26
N THR A 350 -1.62 -10.26 14.19
CA THR A 350 -1.82 -8.84 14.48
C THR A 350 -1.61 -8.47 15.93
N LEU A 351 -1.79 -9.44 16.84
CA LEU A 351 -1.71 -9.21 18.28
C LEU A 351 -0.28 -9.06 18.81
N GLY A 352 0.72 -9.16 17.95
CA GLY A 352 2.11 -8.86 18.27
C GLY A 352 2.60 -9.59 19.53
N THR A 353 2.94 -8.82 20.57
CA THR A 353 3.45 -9.36 21.86
C THR A 353 2.39 -10.11 22.67
N ALA A 354 1.08 -9.89 22.42
CA ALA A 354 0.02 -10.57 23.19
C ALA A 354 -0.08 -12.07 22.86
N LEU A 355 0.40 -12.50 21.67
CA LEU A 355 0.48 -13.90 21.29
C LEU A 355 1.87 -14.22 20.71
N PRO A 356 2.41 -15.44 20.88
CA PRO A 356 3.73 -15.80 20.37
C PRO A 356 3.79 -15.92 18.85
N LEU A 357 2.64 -15.89 18.15
CA LEU A 357 2.51 -16.20 16.73
C LEU A 357 3.36 -15.32 15.82
N ARG A 358 3.43 -14.01 16.08
CA ARG A 358 4.26 -13.09 15.28
C ARG A 358 5.76 -13.36 15.47
N GLY A 359 6.15 -13.74 16.69
CA GLY A 359 7.53 -14.17 16.98
C GLY A 359 7.89 -15.45 16.24
N TRP A 360 7.04 -16.48 16.27
CA TRP A 360 7.25 -17.70 15.49
C TRP A 360 7.33 -17.43 13.98
N LEU A 361 6.49 -16.54 13.47
CA LEU A 361 6.55 -16.15 12.06
C LEU A 361 7.89 -15.49 11.71
N TYR A 362 8.43 -14.63 12.59
CA TYR A 362 9.75 -14.05 12.42
C TYR A 362 10.85 -15.10 12.38
N ASP A 363 10.79 -16.08 13.28
CA ASP A 363 11.81 -17.12 13.40
C ASP A 363 11.80 -18.07 12.19
N LEU A 364 10.60 -18.47 11.73
CA LEU A 364 10.41 -19.50 10.69
C LEU A 364 10.43 -18.95 9.25
N VAL A 365 10.06 -17.67 9.03
CA VAL A 365 9.87 -17.10 7.68
C VAL A 365 10.72 -15.85 7.49
N PRO A 366 11.99 -16.00 7.02
CA PRO A 366 12.96 -14.91 6.93
C PRO A 366 12.46 -13.60 6.26
N PRO A 367 11.66 -13.62 5.17
CA PRO A 367 11.15 -12.39 4.58
C PRO A 367 10.34 -11.51 5.54
N THR A 368 9.77 -12.08 6.61
CA THR A 368 8.98 -11.33 7.60
C THR A 368 9.82 -10.54 8.61
N ARG A 369 11.15 -10.66 8.55
CA ARG A 369 12.11 -9.91 9.36
C ARG A 369 12.34 -8.48 8.85
N TYR A 370 11.90 -8.18 7.62
CA TYR A 370 12.14 -6.89 6.97
C TYR A 370 11.03 -5.86 7.17
N PHE A 371 9.99 -6.18 7.95
CA PHE A 371 8.93 -5.22 8.23
C PHE A 371 8.42 -5.34 9.68
N ARG A 372 8.02 -4.21 10.22
CA ARG A 372 7.30 -4.04 11.48
C ARG A 372 5.79 -3.90 11.22
N HIS A 373 4.99 -3.58 12.21
CA HIS A 373 3.54 -3.38 12.16
C HIS A 373 2.73 -4.68 11.97
N PRO A 374 2.70 -5.54 13.02
CA PRO A 374 1.91 -6.78 13.03
C PRO A 374 0.43 -6.58 12.66
N ASN A 375 -0.15 -5.45 13.01
CA ASN A 375 -1.54 -5.12 12.74
C ASN A 375 -1.92 -5.13 11.24
N MET A 376 -0.96 -5.05 10.33
CA MET A 376 -1.23 -5.16 8.89
C MET A 376 -1.84 -6.51 8.48
N PHE A 377 -1.63 -7.55 9.28
CA PHE A 377 -2.20 -8.88 8.99
C PHE A 377 -3.73 -8.95 9.13
N ARG A 378 -4.40 -8.00 9.82
CA ARG A 378 -5.85 -8.03 10.04
C ARG A 378 -6.70 -8.01 8.77
N VAL A 379 -6.18 -7.47 7.67
CA VAL A 379 -6.90 -7.41 6.40
C VAL A 379 -7.19 -8.81 5.83
N PHE A 380 -6.31 -9.77 6.08
CA PHE A 380 -6.49 -11.14 5.62
C PHE A 380 -7.57 -11.87 6.42
N PHE A 381 -7.75 -11.51 7.70
CA PHE A 381 -8.91 -11.91 8.48
C PHE A 381 -10.20 -11.34 7.88
N ILE A 382 -10.25 -10.01 7.64
CA ILE A 382 -11.40 -9.34 7.02
C ILE A 382 -11.77 -10.01 5.69
N PHE A 383 -10.78 -10.20 4.81
CA PHE A 383 -11.00 -10.89 3.53
C PHE A 383 -11.58 -12.30 3.72
N SER A 384 -11.01 -13.09 4.63
CA SER A 384 -11.47 -14.46 4.90
C SER A 384 -12.91 -14.50 5.39
N ILE A 385 -13.29 -13.59 6.28
CA ILE A 385 -14.66 -13.52 6.83
C ILE A 385 -15.66 -13.06 5.76
N ILE A 386 -15.32 -12.07 4.95
CA ILE A 386 -16.18 -11.64 3.81
C ILE A 386 -16.38 -12.82 2.83
N VAL A 387 -15.35 -13.62 2.56
CA VAL A 387 -15.45 -14.81 1.73
C VAL A 387 -16.43 -15.82 2.32
N LEU A 388 -16.46 -16.01 3.63
CA LEU A 388 -17.46 -16.86 4.29
C LEU A 388 -18.88 -16.30 4.14
N ALA A 389 -19.06 -14.98 4.31
CA ALA A 389 -20.35 -14.32 4.09
C ALA A 389 -20.87 -14.51 2.67
N VAL A 390 -19.99 -14.46 1.67
CA VAL A 390 -20.29 -14.75 0.25
C VAL A 390 -20.90 -16.16 0.09
N LEU A 391 -20.38 -17.16 0.79
CA LEU A 391 -20.93 -18.54 0.71
C LEU A 391 -22.33 -18.64 1.31
N ALA A 392 -22.58 -17.96 2.44
CA ALA A 392 -23.90 -17.90 3.04
C ALA A 392 -24.90 -17.24 2.10
N SER A 393 -24.51 -16.13 1.45
CA SER A 393 -25.37 -15.42 0.49
C SER A 393 -25.82 -16.33 -0.66
N GLY A 394 -24.92 -17.19 -1.18
CA GLY A 394 -25.25 -18.15 -2.22
C GLY A 394 -26.27 -19.21 -1.76
N LYS A 395 -26.21 -19.64 -0.50
CA LYS A 395 -27.19 -20.59 0.08
C LYS A 395 -28.54 -19.93 0.34
N ILE A 396 -28.56 -18.73 0.89
CA ILE A 396 -29.78 -17.95 1.10
C ILE A 396 -30.49 -17.72 -0.23
N GLU A 397 -29.77 -17.34 -1.28
CA GLU A 397 -30.33 -17.14 -2.60
C GLU A 397 -30.91 -18.42 -3.20
N HIS A 398 -30.26 -19.56 -2.98
CA HIS A 398 -30.77 -20.85 -3.40
C HIS A 398 -32.13 -21.14 -2.76
N TRP A 399 -32.27 -20.97 -1.44
CA TRP A 399 -33.55 -21.18 -0.73
C TRP A 399 -34.60 -20.14 -1.13
N ARG A 400 -34.22 -18.88 -1.29
CA ARG A 400 -35.12 -17.83 -1.81
C ARG A 400 -35.76 -18.23 -3.14
N ARG A 401 -34.97 -18.80 -4.05
CA ARG A 401 -35.46 -19.26 -5.36
C ARG A 401 -36.36 -20.48 -5.29
N LEU A 402 -36.13 -21.33 -4.31
CA LEU A 402 -37.01 -22.49 -4.06
C LEU A 402 -38.31 -22.08 -3.35
N GLY A 403 -38.36 -20.89 -2.75
CA GLY A 403 -39.48 -20.45 -1.90
C GLY A 403 -39.58 -21.17 -0.58
N ASP A 404 -38.56 -21.98 -0.24
CA ASP A 404 -38.51 -22.81 0.95
C ASP A 404 -37.09 -22.85 1.52
N ALA A 405 -36.98 -22.56 2.81
CA ALA A 405 -35.73 -22.69 3.56
C ALA A 405 -35.93 -23.58 4.79
N PRO A 406 -34.95 -24.40 5.13
CA PRO A 406 -35.04 -25.21 6.34
C PRO A 406 -35.27 -24.33 7.58
N GLU A 407 -36.34 -24.54 8.32
CA GLU A 407 -36.68 -23.75 9.53
C GLU A 407 -35.52 -23.67 10.53
N GLY A 408 -34.81 -24.78 10.74
CA GLY A 408 -33.63 -24.80 11.60
C GLY A 408 -32.50 -23.86 11.15
N VAL A 409 -32.42 -23.52 9.88
CA VAL A 409 -31.39 -22.54 9.36
C VAL A 409 -31.81 -21.11 9.64
N LEU A 410 -33.07 -20.77 9.41
CA LEU A 410 -33.59 -19.42 9.71
C LEU A 410 -33.51 -19.14 11.21
N ARG A 411 -33.87 -20.15 12.05
CA ARG A 411 -33.70 -20.05 13.50
C ARG A 411 -32.24 -19.87 13.92
N ARG A 412 -31.29 -20.61 13.31
CA ARG A 412 -29.85 -20.41 13.56
C ARG A 412 -29.42 -18.99 13.19
N PHE A 413 -29.87 -18.46 12.06
CA PHE A 413 -29.56 -17.08 11.64
C PHE A 413 -30.07 -16.06 12.67
N ALA A 414 -31.29 -16.25 13.17
CA ALA A 414 -31.85 -15.39 14.23
C ALA A 414 -31.03 -15.46 15.53
N ILE A 415 -30.67 -16.68 15.99
CA ILE A 415 -29.87 -16.90 17.20
C ILE A 415 -28.46 -16.24 17.05
N ILE A 416 -27.81 -16.46 15.93
CA ILE A 416 -26.49 -15.86 15.62
C ILE A 416 -26.58 -14.34 15.64
N SER A 417 -27.58 -13.76 14.95
CA SER A 417 -27.77 -12.32 14.88
C SER A 417 -28.08 -11.71 16.27
N ALA A 418 -28.91 -12.36 17.07
CA ALA A 418 -29.20 -11.94 18.45
C ALA A 418 -27.96 -12.05 19.35
N GLY A 419 -27.17 -13.13 19.24
CA GLY A 419 -25.93 -13.29 20.00
C GLY A 419 -24.87 -12.23 19.64
N LEU A 420 -24.72 -11.93 18.35
CA LEU A 420 -23.82 -10.88 17.89
C LEU A 420 -24.32 -9.48 18.29
N ALA A 421 -25.64 -9.25 18.29
CA ALA A 421 -26.24 -8.02 18.78
C ALA A 421 -25.97 -7.83 20.29
N ALA A 422 -26.18 -8.87 21.09
CA ALA A 422 -25.84 -8.85 22.50
C ALA A 422 -24.36 -8.56 22.74
N LEU A 423 -23.48 -9.21 21.98
CA LEU A 423 -22.02 -8.97 22.03
C LEU A 423 -21.66 -7.53 21.65
N GLY A 424 -22.15 -7.04 20.50
CA GLY A 424 -21.84 -5.70 20.00
C GLY A 424 -22.31 -4.59 20.96
N ILE A 425 -23.55 -4.73 21.48
CA ILE A 425 -24.11 -3.81 22.46
C ILE A 425 -23.36 -3.89 23.80
N SER A 426 -23.03 -5.10 24.27
CA SER A 426 -22.24 -5.26 25.50
C SER A 426 -20.85 -4.65 25.39
N VAL A 427 -20.19 -4.81 24.25
CA VAL A 427 -18.88 -4.19 23.99
C VAL A 427 -18.96 -2.68 24.03
N ILE A 428 -19.92 -2.05 23.32
CA ILE A 428 -20.05 -0.58 23.33
C ILE A 428 -20.42 -0.06 24.71
N THR A 429 -21.29 -0.76 25.42
CA THR A 429 -21.69 -0.41 26.78
C THR A 429 -20.51 -0.48 27.76
N ALA A 430 -19.69 -1.55 27.66
CA ALA A 430 -18.47 -1.68 28.46
C ALA A 430 -17.50 -0.50 28.20
N PHE A 431 -17.40 -0.05 26.94
CA PHE A 431 -16.59 1.12 26.61
C PHE A 431 -17.13 2.41 27.19
N CYS A 432 -18.44 2.63 27.19
CA CYS A 432 -19.07 3.78 27.84
C CYS A 432 -18.72 3.88 29.32
N PHE A 433 -18.75 2.76 30.04
CA PHE A 433 -18.41 2.71 31.46
C PHE A 433 -16.91 2.84 31.74
N HIS A 434 -16.07 2.26 30.90
CA HIS A 434 -14.64 2.19 31.17
C HIS A 434 -13.89 3.46 30.71
N TYR A 435 -14.42 4.18 29.72
CA TYR A 435 -13.81 5.35 29.10
C TYR A 435 -14.75 6.57 29.03
N PRO A 436 -15.20 7.13 30.17
CA PRO A 436 -16.18 8.22 30.20
C PRO A 436 -15.70 9.51 29.51
N ARG A 437 -14.40 9.67 29.28
CA ARG A 437 -13.82 10.84 28.58
C ARG A 437 -14.05 10.84 27.07
N LEU A 438 -14.62 9.77 26.51
CA LEU A 438 -14.99 9.65 25.09
C LEU A 438 -16.41 10.19 24.81
N GLY A 439 -16.99 11.03 25.67
CA GLY A 439 -18.38 11.49 25.60
C GLY A 439 -18.89 11.82 24.18
N PRO A 440 -18.28 12.75 23.42
CA PRO A 440 -18.78 13.09 22.09
C PRO A 440 -18.75 11.92 21.09
N TYR A 441 -17.80 11.02 21.25
CA TYR A 441 -17.65 9.84 20.41
C TYR A 441 -18.67 8.76 20.76
N ILE A 442 -18.97 8.61 22.05
CA ILE A 442 -19.99 7.69 22.56
C ILE A 442 -21.39 8.09 22.12
N GLU A 443 -21.69 9.39 22.11
CA GLU A 443 -22.99 9.92 21.69
C GLU A 443 -23.37 9.53 20.26
N THR A 444 -22.40 9.34 19.38
CA THR A 444 -22.63 8.92 18.00
C THR A 444 -22.49 7.40 17.81
N ALA A 445 -21.55 6.77 18.54
CA ALA A 445 -21.25 5.35 18.43
C ALA A 445 -22.37 4.45 18.96
N VAL A 446 -22.97 4.84 20.09
CA VAL A 446 -24.03 4.04 20.73
C VAL A 446 -25.29 3.94 19.86
N PRO A 447 -25.88 5.05 19.35
CA PRO A 447 -27.03 4.98 18.47
C PRO A 447 -26.75 4.11 17.23
N HIS A 448 -25.59 4.27 16.59
CA HIS A 448 -25.21 3.46 15.44
C HIS A 448 -25.18 1.96 15.80
N ALA A 449 -24.46 1.58 16.85
CA ALA A 449 -24.35 0.18 17.27
C ALA A 449 -25.73 -0.41 17.61
N VAL A 450 -26.57 0.31 18.35
CA VAL A 450 -27.93 -0.12 18.72
C VAL A 450 -28.79 -0.32 17.48
N VAL A 451 -28.85 0.66 16.57
CA VAL A 451 -29.69 0.58 15.36
C VAL A 451 -29.23 -0.57 14.46
N VAL A 452 -27.92 -0.71 14.23
CA VAL A 452 -27.39 -1.74 13.33
C VAL A 452 -27.59 -3.15 13.90
N TRP A 453 -27.21 -3.36 15.18
CA TRP A 453 -27.27 -4.68 15.78
C TRP A 453 -28.72 -5.14 16.08
N LEU A 454 -29.56 -4.25 16.60
CA LEU A 454 -30.97 -4.57 16.80
C LEU A 454 -31.73 -4.70 15.47
N GLY A 455 -31.42 -3.86 14.49
CA GLY A 455 -31.97 -3.97 13.14
C GLY A 455 -31.64 -5.30 12.49
N LEU A 456 -30.40 -5.77 12.58
CA LEU A 456 -29.99 -7.08 12.08
C LEU A 456 -30.71 -8.22 12.81
N ALA A 457 -30.80 -8.15 14.14
CA ALA A 457 -31.51 -9.16 14.96
C ALA A 457 -33.01 -9.20 14.62
N ALA A 458 -33.63 -8.03 14.44
CA ALA A 458 -35.05 -7.92 14.05
C ALA A 458 -35.32 -8.50 12.65
N ILE A 459 -34.46 -8.20 11.66
CA ILE A 459 -34.54 -8.79 10.30
C ILE A 459 -34.46 -10.31 10.38
N ALA A 460 -33.47 -10.84 11.10
CA ALA A 460 -33.26 -12.28 11.22
C ALA A 460 -34.40 -12.98 11.99
N ALA A 461 -34.90 -12.40 13.07
CA ALA A 461 -36.05 -12.87 13.81
C ALA A 461 -37.33 -12.85 12.96
N GLY A 462 -37.58 -11.76 12.24
CA GLY A 462 -38.74 -11.64 11.36
C GLY A 462 -38.79 -12.70 10.26
N VAL A 463 -37.65 -12.98 9.62
CA VAL A 463 -37.55 -14.06 8.62
C VAL A 463 -37.72 -15.46 9.26
N SER A 464 -37.21 -15.64 10.49
CA SER A 464 -37.41 -16.88 11.22
C SER A 464 -38.87 -17.11 11.62
N TRP A 465 -39.59 -16.05 11.99
CA TRP A 465 -41.00 -16.13 12.37
C TRP A 465 -41.92 -16.23 11.15
N ARG A 466 -41.62 -15.50 10.06
CA ARG A 466 -42.37 -15.53 8.80
C ARG A 466 -41.48 -15.88 7.64
N PRO A 467 -41.30 -17.18 7.31
CA PRO A 467 -40.41 -17.62 6.23
C PRO A 467 -40.70 -16.99 4.87
N ALA A 468 -41.93 -16.53 4.60
CA ALA A 468 -42.29 -15.79 3.39
C ALA A 468 -41.47 -14.49 3.21
N TRP A 469 -40.97 -13.90 4.31
CA TRP A 469 -40.11 -12.71 4.27
C TRP A 469 -38.69 -13.00 3.75
N LEU A 470 -38.34 -14.26 3.54
CA LEU A 470 -37.07 -14.65 2.89
C LEU A 470 -36.93 -14.00 1.50
N ALA A 471 -38.04 -13.71 0.83
CA ALA A 471 -38.04 -12.99 -0.45
C ALA A 471 -37.40 -11.60 -0.34
N HIS A 472 -37.58 -10.91 0.79
CA HIS A 472 -37.12 -9.54 1.03
C HIS A 472 -35.76 -9.48 1.78
N LEU A 473 -35.31 -10.61 2.33
CA LEU A 473 -34.08 -10.66 3.12
C LEU A 473 -32.84 -10.07 2.41
N PRO A 474 -32.57 -10.35 1.10
CA PRO A 474 -31.46 -9.75 0.40
C PRO A 474 -31.49 -8.21 0.38
N GLY A 475 -32.66 -7.64 0.10
CA GLY A 475 -32.85 -6.17 0.10
C GLY A 475 -32.64 -5.56 1.47
N ALA A 476 -33.21 -6.17 2.51
CA ALA A 476 -33.05 -5.70 3.88
C ALA A 476 -31.58 -5.73 4.34
N LEU A 477 -30.84 -6.80 4.03
CA LEU A 477 -29.43 -6.90 4.35
C LEU A 477 -28.58 -5.87 3.57
N VAL A 478 -28.91 -5.61 2.30
CA VAL A 478 -28.24 -4.59 1.49
C VAL A 478 -28.45 -3.21 2.11
N VAL A 479 -29.70 -2.83 2.38
CA VAL A 479 -30.01 -1.51 2.98
C VAL A 479 -29.33 -1.32 4.32
N LEU A 480 -29.42 -2.34 5.20
CA LEU A 480 -28.74 -2.30 6.50
C LEU A 480 -27.23 -2.14 6.33
N THR A 481 -26.60 -2.91 5.45
CA THR A 481 -25.13 -2.85 5.26
C THR A 481 -24.67 -1.54 4.64
N VAL A 482 -25.43 -0.98 3.71
CA VAL A 482 -25.10 0.36 3.14
C VAL A 482 -25.16 1.42 4.23
N GLY A 483 -26.26 1.49 5.01
CA GLY A 483 -26.39 2.43 6.11
C GLY A 483 -25.32 2.26 7.19
N ASP A 484 -25.06 1.01 7.59
CA ASP A 484 -24.04 0.64 8.56
C ASP A 484 -22.63 1.11 8.13
N LEU A 485 -22.19 0.72 6.93
CA LEU A 485 -20.84 1.02 6.47
C LEU A 485 -20.62 2.48 6.10
N LEU A 486 -21.64 3.18 5.58
CA LEU A 486 -21.55 4.62 5.33
C LEU A 486 -21.46 5.41 6.63
N CYS A 487 -22.27 5.05 7.64
CA CYS A 487 -22.18 5.66 8.96
C CYS A 487 -20.82 5.39 9.61
N ALA A 488 -20.35 4.14 9.59
CA ALA A 488 -19.03 3.76 10.11
C ALA A 488 -17.88 4.50 9.39
N HIS A 489 -17.98 4.66 8.06
CA HIS A 489 -17.01 5.41 7.26
C HIS A 489 -16.97 6.88 7.65
N TYR A 490 -18.14 7.53 7.71
CA TYR A 490 -18.25 8.94 8.08
C TYR A 490 -17.68 9.22 9.48
N LEU A 491 -18.03 8.38 10.46
CA LEU A 491 -17.58 8.54 11.85
C LEU A 491 -16.09 8.21 12.07
N SER A 492 -15.47 7.52 11.12
CA SER A 492 -14.05 7.18 11.13
C SER A 492 -13.23 7.97 10.11
N ALA A 493 -13.84 8.95 9.44
CA ALA A 493 -13.22 9.66 8.32
C ALA A 493 -11.98 10.47 8.74
N ASP A 494 -11.95 10.96 9.99
CA ASP A 494 -10.81 11.65 10.59
C ASP A 494 -9.53 10.80 10.69
N LEU A 495 -9.63 9.48 10.57
CA LEU A 495 -8.46 8.59 10.50
C LEU A 495 -7.71 8.69 9.16
N ALA A 496 -8.41 9.08 8.09
CA ALA A 496 -7.87 9.12 6.73
C ALA A 496 -7.77 10.53 6.16
N PHE A 497 -8.64 11.45 6.61
CA PHE A 497 -8.86 12.76 6.00
C PHE A 497 -8.81 13.88 7.04
N ASN A 498 -8.32 15.05 6.60
CA ASN A 498 -8.51 16.31 7.30
C ASN A 498 -9.85 16.91 6.84
N ILE A 499 -10.88 16.87 7.71
CA ILE A 499 -12.21 17.38 7.43
C ILE A 499 -12.40 18.74 8.15
N GLY A 500 -13.00 19.73 7.45
CA GLY A 500 -13.40 21.00 8.06
C GLY A 500 -12.26 21.99 8.32
N ILE A 501 -11.05 21.71 7.87
CA ILE A 501 -9.98 22.71 7.86
C ILE A 501 -10.15 23.55 6.59
N GLY A 502 -10.99 24.57 6.68
CA GLY A 502 -11.37 25.46 5.58
C GLY A 502 -10.24 26.32 5.01
N GLU A 503 -9.15 25.70 4.59
CA GLU A 503 -8.11 26.33 3.79
C GLU A 503 -7.66 25.43 2.63
N PRO A 504 -8.38 25.44 1.50
CA PRO A 504 -7.86 24.86 0.25
C PRO A 504 -6.51 25.49 -0.14
N ALA A 505 -6.28 26.75 0.27
CA ALA A 505 -5.11 27.53 -0.10
C ALA A 505 -3.79 27.04 0.51
N ARG A 506 -3.78 26.42 1.70
CA ARG A 506 -2.52 25.96 2.31
C ARG A 506 -1.91 24.74 1.63
N SER A 507 -2.73 23.87 1.08
CA SER A 507 -2.22 22.65 0.44
C SER A 507 -1.76 22.88 -1.00
N GLU A 508 -2.39 23.79 -1.73
CA GLU A 508 -2.01 24.07 -3.13
C GLU A 508 -0.75 24.93 -3.26
N THR A 509 -0.55 25.93 -2.41
CA THR A 509 0.68 26.73 -2.39
C THR A 509 1.91 25.95 -1.95
N LYS A 510 1.72 24.89 -1.15
CA LYS A 510 2.80 23.97 -0.73
C LYS A 510 3.16 22.92 -1.79
N ARG A 511 2.37 22.79 -2.85
CA ARG A 511 2.47 21.73 -3.86
C ARG A 511 2.84 22.24 -5.26
N SER A 512 3.26 23.48 -5.38
CA SER A 512 3.76 23.98 -6.67
C SER A 512 4.91 23.09 -7.14
N PRO A 513 4.84 22.57 -8.37
CA PRO A 513 5.93 21.79 -8.91
C PRO A 513 7.20 22.61 -8.86
N VAL A 514 8.27 22.03 -8.34
CA VAL A 514 9.58 22.67 -8.40
C VAL A 514 10.08 22.50 -9.83
N GLU A 515 10.14 23.58 -10.55
CA GLU A 515 10.86 23.59 -11.81
C GLU A 515 12.34 23.40 -11.52
N LEU A 516 12.91 22.34 -12.10
CA LEU A 516 14.32 22.08 -12.02
C LEU A 516 15.04 22.96 -13.03
N GLY A 517 15.75 23.95 -12.51
CA GLY A 517 16.58 24.85 -13.29
C GLY A 517 17.84 25.24 -12.52
N PRO A 518 18.86 25.78 -13.20
CA PRO A 518 20.10 26.21 -12.56
C PRO A 518 19.89 27.12 -11.35
N GLU A 519 18.86 27.98 -11.39
CA GLU A 519 18.49 28.92 -10.32
C GLU A 519 18.02 28.19 -9.03
N ASN A 520 17.54 26.97 -9.13
CA ASN A 520 17.07 26.17 -7.99
C ASN A 520 18.20 25.37 -7.32
N PHE A 521 19.36 25.30 -7.93
CA PHE A 521 20.51 24.63 -7.36
C PHE A 521 20.90 25.16 -5.97
N ALA A 522 20.96 26.48 -5.79
CA ALA A 522 21.25 27.09 -4.49
C ALA A 522 20.11 26.83 -3.46
N ARG A 523 18.86 26.80 -3.89
CA ARG A 523 17.69 26.61 -3.01
C ARG A 523 17.53 25.17 -2.52
N ALA A 524 18.04 24.20 -3.26
CA ALA A 524 17.92 22.79 -2.92
C ALA A 524 18.71 22.39 -1.66
N LEU A 525 19.52 23.29 -1.11
CA LEU A 525 20.37 23.02 0.05
C LEU A 525 19.77 23.35 1.40
N VAL A 526 18.64 24.03 1.46
CA VAL A 526 18.07 24.39 2.75
C VAL A 526 17.51 23.12 3.39
N VAL A 527 18.40 22.37 4.02
CA VAL A 527 18.07 21.34 5.00
C VAL A 527 17.19 22.03 6.05
N GLY A 528 15.90 21.75 6.04
CA GLY A 528 14.91 22.37 6.92
C GLY A 528 13.99 23.41 6.29
N GLY A 529 14.35 24.05 5.15
CA GLY A 529 13.47 25.01 4.47
C GLY A 529 12.57 24.39 3.41
N ASN A 530 12.94 23.27 2.83
CA ASN A 530 12.16 22.50 1.85
C ASN A 530 11.28 21.42 2.45
N GLN A 531 11.05 21.41 3.75
CA GLN A 531 9.98 20.62 4.39
C GLN A 531 8.61 20.86 3.75
N GLN A 532 8.47 21.90 2.94
CA GLN A 532 7.24 22.24 2.24
C GLN A 532 6.99 21.38 0.99
N LEU A 533 8.03 20.81 0.35
CA LEU A 533 7.91 19.97 -0.85
C LEU A 533 7.91 18.49 -0.53
N PHE A 534 8.74 18.10 0.42
CA PHE A 534 8.88 16.73 0.87
C PHE A 534 9.02 16.79 2.38
N ALA A 535 7.99 16.43 3.11
CA ALA A 535 8.12 16.32 4.54
C ALA A 535 9.23 15.33 4.84
N ASN A 536 10.37 15.88 5.17
CA ASN A 536 11.58 15.15 5.55
C ASN A 536 11.32 14.40 6.86
N LYS A 537 10.55 13.33 6.78
CA LYS A 537 10.77 12.28 7.76
C LYS A 537 11.89 11.42 7.20
N PRO A 538 13.03 11.33 7.90
CA PRO A 538 14.17 10.52 7.50
C PRO A 538 13.88 9.01 7.48
N VAL A 539 12.65 8.62 7.17
CA VAL A 539 12.16 7.26 7.38
C VAL A 539 12.72 6.29 6.35
N TYR A 540 13.00 6.75 5.13
CA TYR A 540 13.29 5.82 4.04
C TYR A 540 14.65 5.96 3.36
N CYS A 541 15.25 7.15 3.34
CA CYS A 541 16.53 7.41 2.70
C CYS A 541 17.46 8.25 3.57
N SER A 542 17.30 8.19 4.89
CA SER A 542 18.08 9.05 5.78
C SER A 542 19.50 8.54 5.94
N TYR A 543 20.37 9.45 6.28
CA TYR A 543 21.64 9.13 6.91
C TYR A 543 21.47 8.36 8.25
N ALA A 544 20.22 8.04 8.65
CA ALA A 544 19.91 7.41 9.93
C ALA A 544 20.69 6.11 10.16
N ALA A 545 20.87 5.28 9.13
CA ALA A 545 21.69 4.08 9.31
C ALA A 545 23.15 4.41 9.59
N LEU A 546 23.70 5.41 8.91
CA LEU A 546 25.06 5.86 9.15
C LEU A 546 25.17 6.59 10.49
N LEU A 547 24.23 7.47 10.81
CA LEU A 547 24.18 8.16 12.10
C LEU A 547 23.98 7.19 13.27
N ASN A 548 23.11 6.20 13.11
CA ASN A 548 22.95 5.13 14.11
C ASN A 548 24.21 4.29 14.24
N SER A 549 24.91 4.01 13.15
CA SER A 549 26.21 3.32 13.21
C SER A 549 27.29 4.15 13.92
N LEU A 550 27.13 5.48 13.90
CA LEU A 550 27.99 6.44 14.57
C LEU A 550 27.50 6.81 16.00
N HIS A 551 26.41 6.18 16.47
CA HIS A 551 25.77 6.46 17.76
C HIS A 551 25.37 7.93 17.98
N MET A 552 24.95 8.61 16.91
CA MET A 552 24.56 10.01 16.93
C MET A 552 23.04 10.18 17.01
N ASP A 553 22.58 11.17 17.76
CA ASP A 553 21.18 11.55 17.80
C ASP A 553 20.80 12.47 16.60
N SER A 554 19.49 12.71 16.42
CA SER A 554 18.98 13.50 15.30
C SER A 554 19.29 15.01 15.42
N ALA A 555 19.54 15.50 16.63
CA ALA A 555 19.86 16.92 16.84
C ALA A 555 21.35 17.19 16.56
N GLU A 556 22.23 16.27 16.98
CA GLU A 556 23.65 16.29 16.61
C GLU A 556 23.82 16.16 15.09
N ALA A 557 23.03 15.27 14.45
CA ALA A 557 23.01 15.11 13.02
C ALA A 557 22.58 16.41 12.29
N GLY A 558 21.54 17.07 12.79
CA GLY A 558 21.06 18.35 12.24
C GLY A 558 22.11 19.46 12.31
N THR A 559 22.78 19.56 13.45
CA THR A 559 23.88 20.54 13.66
C THR A 559 25.06 20.25 12.74
N LEU A 560 25.42 18.99 12.57
CA LEU A 560 26.48 18.55 11.68
C LEU A 560 26.17 18.79 10.21
N MET A 561 24.95 18.49 9.80
CA MET A 561 24.50 18.73 8.43
C MET A 561 24.48 20.23 8.13
N ALA A 562 23.96 21.06 9.02
CA ALA A 562 24.01 22.52 8.88
C ALA A 562 25.46 23.04 8.81
N PHE A 563 26.35 22.41 9.54
CA PHE A 563 27.76 22.76 9.59
C PHE A 563 28.56 22.24 8.38
N ALA A 564 28.36 20.96 8.00
CA ALA A 564 29.00 20.33 6.86
C ALA A 564 28.50 20.89 5.51
N THR A 565 27.27 21.45 5.50
CA THR A 565 26.72 22.09 4.29
C THR A 565 27.07 23.57 4.23
N GLY A 566 27.25 24.26 5.37
CA GLY A 566 27.21 25.71 5.38
C GLY A 566 25.99 26.20 4.58
N GLU A 567 25.85 27.47 4.37
CA GLU A 567 24.77 27.98 3.49
C GLU A 567 25.11 27.83 1.99
N LYS A 568 26.18 27.12 1.62
CA LYS A 568 26.67 27.07 0.22
C LYS A 568 27.02 25.65 -0.22
N ARG A 569 26.78 25.41 -1.50
CA ARG A 569 26.83 24.03 -2.06
C ARG A 569 28.19 23.65 -2.65
N VAL A 570 29.05 24.58 -2.99
CA VAL A 570 30.32 24.33 -3.66
C VAL A 570 31.46 24.94 -2.85
N TRP A 571 32.42 24.08 -2.53
CA TRP A 571 33.63 24.45 -1.79
C TRP A 571 34.85 23.90 -2.48
N PHE A 572 35.98 24.65 -2.42
CA PHE A 572 37.27 24.26 -2.96
C PHE A 572 38.31 24.15 -1.84
N SER A 573 39.25 23.25 -1.97
CA SER A 573 40.44 23.16 -1.14
C SER A 573 41.59 22.57 -1.95
N THR A 574 42.81 23.06 -1.69
CA THR A 574 44.04 22.51 -2.31
C THR A 574 44.35 21.11 -1.91
N ASP A 575 43.87 20.65 -0.74
CA ASP A 575 44.03 19.30 -0.25
C ASP A 575 42.73 18.74 0.36
N ALA A 576 42.59 17.42 0.33
CA ALA A 576 41.50 16.70 0.96
C ALA A 576 42.08 15.50 1.74
N VAL A 577 42.07 15.61 3.07
CA VAL A 577 42.68 14.62 3.96
C VAL A 577 41.89 13.31 3.93
N GLU A 578 42.57 12.20 3.75
CA GLU A 578 41.94 10.88 3.82
C GLU A 578 41.60 10.54 5.27
N ALA A 579 40.30 10.28 5.53
CA ALA A 579 39.81 10.01 6.90
C ALA A 579 38.77 8.87 6.92
N PRO A 580 38.66 8.13 8.02
CA PRO A 580 37.62 7.12 8.20
C PRO A 580 36.26 7.76 8.46
N VAL A 581 35.18 7.07 8.09
CA VAL A 581 33.79 7.49 8.40
C VAL A 581 33.44 7.00 9.82
N THR A 582 33.82 7.77 10.85
CA THR A 582 33.61 7.45 12.25
C THR A 582 33.03 8.62 13.04
N ALA A 583 32.48 8.35 14.23
CA ALA A 583 31.98 9.40 15.11
C ALA A 583 33.08 10.37 15.54
N GLU A 584 34.31 9.87 15.73
CA GLU A 584 35.47 10.69 16.08
C GLU A 584 35.85 11.66 14.95
N THR A 585 35.90 11.17 13.71
CA THR A 585 36.13 12.00 12.53
C THR A 585 35.06 13.09 12.43
N LEU A 586 33.84 12.74 12.68
CA LEU A 586 32.70 13.65 12.61
C LEU A 586 32.76 14.73 13.70
N ALA A 587 33.03 14.35 14.92
CA ALA A 587 33.19 15.29 16.03
C ALA A 587 34.35 16.28 15.80
N LEU A 588 35.49 15.79 15.30
CA LEU A 588 36.62 16.64 14.95
C LEU A 588 36.33 17.56 13.79
N LEU A 589 35.71 17.07 12.71
CA LEU A 589 35.31 17.87 11.56
C LEU A 589 34.38 19.02 11.97
N THR A 590 33.43 18.76 12.86
CA THR A 590 32.52 19.79 13.38
C THR A 590 33.26 20.84 14.19
N LYS A 591 34.17 20.42 15.07
CA LYS A 591 34.97 21.31 15.90
C LYS A 591 35.88 22.21 15.08
N GLU A 592 36.61 21.62 14.13
CA GLU A 592 37.56 22.35 13.29
C GLU A 592 36.81 23.34 12.36
N GLY A 593 35.73 22.91 11.76
CA GLY A 593 34.95 23.77 10.92
C GLY A 593 34.32 24.93 11.69
N ALA A 594 33.80 24.73 12.94
CA ALA A 594 33.27 25.78 13.78
C ALA A 594 34.37 26.83 14.12
N ALA A 595 35.57 26.36 14.47
CA ALA A 595 36.67 27.19 14.80
C ALA A 595 37.13 28.06 13.61
N ARG A 596 37.13 27.49 12.41
CA ARG A 596 37.62 28.16 11.18
C ARG A 596 36.54 28.95 10.43
N LYS A 597 35.26 28.77 10.79
CA LYS A 597 34.09 29.27 10.02
C LYS A 597 34.11 28.84 8.53
N ALA A 598 34.78 27.72 8.24
CA ALA A 598 34.91 27.12 6.94
C ALA A 598 35.10 25.59 7.10
N PRO A 599 34.57 24.77 6.22
CA PRO A 599 34.75 23.31 6.34
C PRO A 599 36.23 22.94 6.09
N VAL A 600 36.67 21.89 6.77
CA VAL A 600 37.87 21.15 6.39
C VAL A 600 37.43 20.09 5.40
N MET A 601 38.22 19.82 4.38
CA MET A 601 37.86 18.89 3.34
C MET A 601 38.41 17.49 3.65
N LEU A 602 37.53 16.53 3.85
CA LEU A 602 37.90 15.15 4.07
C LEU A 602 37.52 14.31 2.83
N ARG A 603 38.38 13.34 2.54
CA ARG A 603 38.19 12.41 1.42
C ARG A 603 38.01 10.99 1.97
N HIS A 604 37.04 10.29 1.41
CA HIS A 604 36.79 8.87 1.65
C HIS A 604 36.88 8.08 0.37
N ARG A 605 37.48 6.91 0.39
CA ARG A 605 37.45 5.99 -0.75
C ARG A 605 36.03 5.51 -0.97
N ARG A 606 35.65 5.31 -2.23
CA ARG A 606 34.30 4.88 -2.62
C ARG A 606 33.84 3.62 -1.86
N GLY A 607 34.68 2.59 -1.76
CA GLY A 607 34.35 1.35 -1.05
C GLY A 607 34.25 1.49 0.47
N THR A 608 34.93 2.48 1.06
CA THR A 608 34.88 2.74 2.51
C THR A 608 33.49 3.19 2.95
N LEU A 609 32.81 4.04 2.17
CA LEU A 609 31.45 4.49 2.42
C LEU A 609 30.42 3.36 2.44
N LEU A 610 30.74 2.24 1.78
CA LEU A 610 29.90 1.05 1.68
C LEU A 610 30.32 -0.06 2.63
N GLY A 611 31.42 0.12 3.38
CA GLY A 611 32.00 -0.93 4.20
C GLY A 611 32.69 -2.05 3.41
N GLU A 612 32.96 -1.83 2.12
CA GLU A 612 33.59 -2.84 1.23
C GLU A 612 35.13 -2.81 1.31
N THR A 613 35.71 -1.70 1.75
CA THR A 613 37.15 -1.54 1.94
C THR A 613 37.48 -1.17 3.38
N PRO A 614 38.60 -1.63 3.92
CA PRO A 614 39.03 -1.19 5.25
C PRO A 614 39.15 0.33 5.31
N PRO A 615 38.62 0.97 6.38
CA PRO A 615 38.78 2.41 6.56
C PRO A 615 40.27 2.76 6.75
N PRO A 616 40.72 3.96 6.28
CA PRO A 616 42.03 4.46 6.66
C PRO A 616 42.12 4.67 8.17
N PRO A 617 43.32 4.70 8.76
CA PRO A 617 43.47 5.03 10.14
C PRO A 617 43.03 6.46 10.45
N PHE A 618 42.42 6.67 11.62
CA PHE A 618 42.08 8.00 12.09
C PHE A 618 43.37 8.81 12.41
N ASN A 619 43.50 9.99 11.83
CA ASN A 619 44.62 10.89 12.05
C ASN A 619 44.12 12.30 12.38
N ALA A 620 44.00 12.60 13.67
CA ALA A 620 43.52 13.89 14.16
C ALA A 620 44.44 15.07 13.76
N GLU A 621 45.74 14.85 13.76
CA GLU A 621 46.72 15.88 13.40
C GLU A 621 46.64 16.27 11.92
N ALA A 622 46.50 15.30 11.06
CA ALA A 622 46.29 15.57 9.61
C ALA A 622 45.00 16.37 9.37
N ILE A 623 43.93 16.08 10.10
CA ILE A 623 42.66 16.83 9.98
C ILE A 623 42.85 18.25 10.55
N HIS A 624 43.53 18.38 11.66
CA HIS A 624 43.80 19.67 12.27
C HIS A 624 44.69 20.57 11.39
N ASN A 625 45.66 20.02 10.69
CA ASN A 625 46.58 20.75 9.83
C ASN A 625 46.07 20.92 8.39
N ALA A 626 44.91 20.34 8.03
CA ALA A 626 44.34 20.44 6.71
C ALA A 626 44.01 21.93 6.37
N PRO A 627 44.12 22.34 5.10
CA PRO A 627 43.70 23.69 4.69
C PRO A 627 42.19 23.85 4.87
N SER A 628 41.77 25.10 5.16
CA SER A 628 40.36 25.45 5.19
C SER A 628 39.83 25.52 3.76
N ALA A 629 38.65 24.96 3.53
CA ALA A 629 38.00 25.10 2.24
C ALA A 629 37.56 26.56 2.02
N GLU A 630 37.62 27.02 0.79
CA GLU A 630 37.19 28.33 0.37
C GLU A 630 36.07 28.28 -0.65
N ARG A 631 35.47 29.42 -0.92
CA ARG A 631 34.43 29.57 -1.92
C ARG A 631 35.07 29.91 -3.25
N VAL A 632 34.59 29.25 -4.27
CA VAL A 632 35.02 29.49 -5.64
C VAL A 632 33.83 29.93 -6.50
N PRO A 633 34.05 30.78 -7.54
CA PRO A 633 33.01 31.07 -8.51
C PRO A 633 32.55 29.79 -9.22
N PHE A 634 31.26 29.70 -9.41
CA PHE A 634 30.68 28.61 -10.20
C PHE A 634 29.43 29.06 -10.94
N GLU A 635 29.16 28.43 -12.07
CA GLU A 635 27.96 28.57 -12.88
C GLU A 635 27.32 27.20 -13.11
N VAL A 636 26.04 27.06 -12.79
CA VAL A 636 25.30 25.84 -13.07
C VAL A 636 24.69 25.91 -14.45
N LEU A 637 25.08 25.00 -15.34
CA LEU A 637 24.61 24.94 -16.72
C LEU A 637 23.34 24.10 -16.83
N THR A 638 23.32 22.95 -16.15
CA THR A 638 22.18 22.02 -16.13
C THR A 638 21.95 21.51 -14.72
N TYR A 639 20.69 21.51 -14.30
CA TYR A 639 20.27 20.88 -13.04
C TYR A 639 18.94 20.17 -13.22
N ARG A 640 18.99 18.85 -13.32
CA ARG A 640 17.84 17.96 -13.55
C ARG A 640 17.88 16.77 -12.59
N PRO A 641 16.82 15.98 -12.47
CA PRO A 641 16.78 14.86 -11.51
C PRO A 641 17.99 13.93 -11.56
N ASN A 642 18.53 13.67 -12.74
CA ASN A 642 19.59 12.68 -12.93
C ASN A 642 20.87 13.29 -13.49
N GLU A 643 20.94 14.62 -13.59
CA GLU A 643 22.01 15.32 -14.31
C GLU A 643 22.37 16.63 -13.61
N LEU A 644 23.65 16.86 -13.43
CA LEU A 644 24.20 18.14 -12.98
C LEU A 644 25.40 18.48 -13.86
N SER A 645 25.40 19.67 -14.47
CA SER A 645 26.52 20.22 -15.18
C SER A 645 26.83 21.62 -14.66
N MET A 646 28.11 21.89 -14.37
CA MET A 646 28.56 23.17 -13.83
C MET A 646 29.97 23.51 -14.27
N LYS A 647 30.24 24.80 -14.35
CA LYS A 647 31.59 25.37 -14.46
C LYS A 647 32.03 25.81 -13.08
N VAL A 648 33.26 25.51 -12.71
CA VAL A 648 33.88 25.96 -11.45
C VAL A 648 35.23 26.54 -11.76
N GLU A 649 35.48 27.76 -11.28
CA GLU A 649 36.77 28.42 -11.44
C GLU A 649 37.63 28.22 -10.19
N CYS A 650 38.73 27.49 -10.32
CA CYS A 650 39.60 27.10 -9.21
C CYS A 650 40.94 27.88 -9.28
N PRO A 651 41.42 28.39 -8.14
CA PRO A 651 42.67 29.19 -8.13
C PRO A 651 43.90 28.34 -8.43
N GLU A 652 43.89 27.09 -8.07
CA GLU A 652 44.97 26.12 -8.24
C GLU A 652 44.46 24.69 -8.34
N ASP A 653 45.32 23.69 -8.53
CA ASP A 653 44.93 22.27 -8.51
C ASP A 653 44.44 21.88 -7.12
N GLY A 654 43.36 21.09 -7.05
CA GLY A 654 42.79 20.74 -5.76
C GLY A 654 41.52 19.90 -5.88
N TRP A 655 40.61 20.16 -4.96
CA TRP A 655 39.38 19.38 -4.81
C TRP A 655 38.16 20.28 -4.70
N VAL A 656 37.11 19.91 -5.40
CA VAL A 656 35.79 20.54 -5.27
C VAL A 656 34.85 19.61 -4.52
N LEU A 657 34.29 20.12 -3.43
CA LEU A 657 33.22 19.48 -2.67
C LEU A 657 31.89 20.04 -3.13
N ILE A 658 31.00 19.15 -3.60
CA ILE A 658 29.60 19.46 -3.89
C ILE A 658 28.76 18.80 -2.82
N THR A 659 28.01 19.61 -2.05
CA THR A 659 27.25 19.11 -0.89
C THR A 659 25.97 18.36 -1.26
N ASP A 660 25.98 17.68 -2.41
CA ASP A 660 25.03 16.65 -2.76
C ASP A 660 25.49 15.28 -2.24
N ARG A 661 24.52 14.46 -1.83
CA ARG A 661 24.80 13.13 -1.32
C ARG A 661 25.55 12.28 -2.35
N TRP A 662 26.59 11.63 -1.88
CA TRP A 662 27.32 10.64 -2.66
C TRP A 662 26.46 9.38 -2.87
N SER A 663 26.49 8.82 -4.08
CA SER A 663 25.99 7.47 -4.40
C SER A 663 26.91 6.81 -5.39
N ARG A 664 26.98 5.47 -5.30
CA ARG A 664 27.84 4.66 -6.18
C ARG A 664 27.47 4.76 -7.67
N SER A 665 26.25 5.15 -7.97
CA SER A 665 25.73 5.23 -9.34
C SER A 665 25.92 6.59 -10.02
N TRP A 666 26.45 7.58 -9.33
CA TRP A 666 26.87 8.80 -9.99
C TRP A 666 28.18 8.60 -10.76
N ARG A 667 28.21 9.10 -12.00
CA ARG A 667 29.39 9.19 -12.87
C ARG A 667 29.71 10.65 -13.07
N ALA A 668 30.99 10.97 -13.24
CA ALA A 668 31.41 12.34 -13.51
C ALA A 668 32.49 12.39 -14.58
N THR A 669 32.48 13.48 -15.35
CA THR A 669 33.63 13.93 -16.14
C THR A 669 34.06 15.29 -15.63
N VAL A 670 35.35 15.53 -15.62
CA VAL A 670 35.95 16.85 -15.39
C VAL A 670 36.75 17.19 -16.65
N ASN A 671 36.38 18.28 -17.31
CA ASN A 671 36.98 18.70 -18.57
C ASN A 671 36.94 17.59 -19.65
N GLY A 672 35.83 16.80 -19.68
CA GLY A 672 35.65 15.69 -20.61
C GLY A 672 36.38 14.41 -20.23
N ALA A 673 37.20 14.38 -19.18
CA ALA A 673 37.87 13.17 -18.70
C ALA A 673 37.05 12.49 -17.62
N GLU A 674 36.83 11.17 -17.77
CA GLU A 674 36.09 10.36 -16.74
C GLU A 674 36.85 10.46 -15.41
N THR A 675 36.15 10.92 -14.38
CA THR A 675 36.74 11.22 -13.08
C THR A 675 35.94 10.51 -11.98
N PRO A 676 36.60 9.66 -11.15
CA PRO A 676 35.91 8.99 -10.05
C PRO A 676 35.49 10.00 -8.97
N ILE A 677 34.22 9.91 -8.58
CA ILE A 677 33.67 10.71 -7.47
C ILE A 677 34.08 10.06 -6.16
N ALA A 678 34.86 10.73 -5.34
CA ALA A 678 35.18 10.34 -3.98
C ALA A 678 34.05 10.76 -3.02
N GLY A 679 33.96 10.11 -1.85
CA GLY A 679 33.16 10.60 -0.74
C GLY A 679 33.86 11.82 -0.12
N GLY A 680 33.12 12.90 0.11
CA GLY A 680 33.59 14.12 0.76
C GLY A 680 32.83 14.41 2.05
N ASN A 681 33.51 14.80 3.12
CA ASN A 681 32.92 15.17 4.41
C ASN A 681 31.80 14.22 4.85
N LEU A 682 32.07 12.89 4.79
CA LEU A 682 31.20 11.77 5.17
C LEU A 682 30.05 11.45 4.21
N PHE A 683 29.46 12.44 3.55
CA PHE A 683 28.19 12.21 2.84
C PHE A 683 28.19 12.74 1.39
N PHE A 684 29.11 13.65 1.06
CA PHE A 684 29.01 14.47 -0.13
C PHE A 684 29.89 13.98 -1.27
N ARG A 685 29.83 14.66 -2.39
CA ARG A 685 30.60 14.36 -3.61
C ARG A 685 31.87 15.20 -3.62
N LEU A 686 33.00 14.56 -3.83
CA LEU A 686 34.30 15.21 -3.92
C LEU A 686 34.98 14.84 -5.24
N LEU A 687 35.45 15.84 -5.96
CA LEU A 687 36.04 15.69 -7.28
C LEU A 687 37.38 16.40 -7.34
N PRO A 688 38.44 15.81 -7.92
CA PRO A 688 39.69 16.51 -8.22
C PRO A 688 39.47 17.46 -9.38
N VAL A 689 40.10 18.64 -9.31
CA VAL A 689 40.02 19.71 -10.31
C VAL A 689 41.40 20.30 -10.56
N GLN A 690 41.56 20.98 -11.71
CA GLN A 690 42.77 21.67 -12.07
C GLN A 690 42.64 23.17 -11.83
N ALA A 691 43.74 23.91 -11.85
CA ALA A 691 43.73 25.37 -11.86
C ALA A 691 42.98 25.93 -13.07
N GLY A 692 42.19 27.00 -12.87
CA GLY A 692 41.37 27.61 -13.89
C GLY A 692 39.93 27.09 -13.96
N GLU A 693 39.30 27.27 -15.13
CA GLU A 693 37.92 26.85 -15.37
C GLU A 693 37.82 25.32 -15.53
N ASN A 694 36.96 24.68 -14.75
CA ASN A 694 36.67 23.26 -14.85
C ASN A 694 35.20 23.04 -15.20
N LEU A 695 34.94 22.30 -16.29
CA LEU A 695 33.63 21.82 -16.63
C LEU A 695 33.39 20.46 -15.94
N ILE A 696 32.52 20.44 -14.96
CA ILE A 696 32.13 19.24 -14.23
C ILE A 696 30.75 18.77 -14.73
N GLU A 697 30.67 17.58 -15.26
CA GLU A 697 29.41 16.97 -15.71
C GLU A 697 29.18 15.70 -14.94
N MET A 698 27.98 15.52 -14.37
CA MET A 698 27.60 14.37 -13.58
C MET A 698 26.29 13.79 -14.04
N ASN A 699 26.25 12.44 -14.19
CA ASN A 699 25.09 11.68 -14.58
C ASN A 699 24.82 10.55 -13.58
N PHE A 700 23.53 10.33 -13.26
CA PHE A 700 23.11 9.26 -12.39
C PHE A 700 22.74 8.02 -13.21
N GLU A 701 23.54 6.97 -13.12
CA GLU A 701 23.45 5.75 -13.93
C GLU A 701 23.28 4.50 -13.04
N PRO A 702 22.06 4.15 -12.64
CA PRO A 702 21.82 3.00 -11.78
C PRO A 702 22.22 1.67 -12.44
N PHE A 703 22.94 0.85 -11.68
CA PHE A 703 23.46 -0.42 -12.18
C PHE A 703 22.31 -1.39 -12.53
N LEU A 704 22.34 -1.96 -13.72
CA LEU A 704 21.38 -2.92 -14.26
C LEU A 704 19.91 -2.47 -14.28
N LEU A 705 19.59 -1.21 -13.99
CA LEU A 705 18.19 -0.75 -13.94
C LEU A 705 17.48 -1.01 -15.27
N TRP A 706 18.06 -0.54 -16.39
CA TRP A 706 17.38 -0.59 -17.68
C TRP A 706 17.13 -2.00 -18.19
N PRO A 707 18.09 -2.96 -18.15
CA PRO A 707 17.82 -4.36 -18.50
C PRO A 707 16.73 -4.99 -17.64
N LEU A 708 16.72 -4.74 -16.32
CA LEU A 708 15.73 -5.28 -15.42
C LEU A 708 14.34 -4.68 -15.67
N LEU A 709 14.27 -3.37 -15.88
CA LEU A 709 13.03 -2.65 -16.15
C LEU A 709 12.41 -3.08 -17.48
N THR A 710 13.23 -3.17 -18.53
CA THR A 710 12.79 -3.64 -19.86
C THR A 710 12.24 -5.05 -19.78
N THR A 711 12.95 -5.97 -19.09
CA THR A 711 12.49 -7.34 -18.90
C THR A 711 11.16 -7.40 -18.14
N SER A 712 11.06 -6.66 -17.05
CA SER A 712 9.85 -6.58 -16.23
C SER A 712 8.64 -6.07 -17.02
N TRP A 713 8.79 -4.94 -17.71
CA TRP A 713 7.69 -4.32 -18.45
C TRP A 713 7.31 -5.10 -19.70
N THR A 714 8.26 -5.72 -20.38
CA THR A 714 7.98 -6.62 -21.52
C THR A 714 7.16 -7.82 -21.06
N LEU A 715 7.53 -8.44 -19.94
CA LEU A 715 6.78 -9.56 -19.37
C LEU A 715 5.36 -9.15 -18.98
N LEU A 716 5.21 -8.01 -18.32
CA LEU A 716 3.88 -7.45 -17.97
C LEU A 716 3.04 -7.18 -19.21
N GLY A 717 3.63 -6.58 -20.24
CA GLY A 717 2.96 -6.31 -21.52
C GLY A 717 2.49 -7.59 -22.21
N LEU A 718 3.33 -8.60 -22.30
CA LEU A 718 2.98 -9.91 -22.90
C LEU A 718 1.85 -10.60 -22.12
N ILE A 719 1.90 -10.59 -20.79
CA ILE A 719 0.83 -11.15 -19.95
C ILE A 719 -0.47 -10.35 -20.16
N GLY A 720 -0.40 -9.02 -20.16
CA GLY A 720 -1.55 -8.15 -20.37
C GLY A 720 -2.21 -8.33 -21.74
N ILE A 721 -1.41 -8.34 -22.82
CA ILE A 721 -1.89 -8.56 -24.19
C ILE A 721 -2.56 -9.94 -24.32
N THR A 722 -1.91 -10.99 -23.82
CA THR A 722 -2.47 -12.35 -23.89
C THR A 722 -3.75 -12.49 -23.05
N ALA A 723 -3.85 -11.82 -21.90
CA ALA A 723 -5.07 -11.77 -21.08
C ALA A 723 -6.21 -11.03 -21.82
N GLY A 724 -5.89 -9.90 -22.44
CA GLY A 724 -6.82 -9.11 -23.25
C GLY A 724 -7.35 -9.88 -24.47
N LEU A 725 -6.48 -10.54 -25.23
CA LEU A 725 -6.87 -11.37 -26.37
C LEU A 725 -7.80 -12.52 -25.95
N ARG A 726 -7.50 -13.19 -24.83
CA ARG A 726 -8.40 -14.23 -24.30
C ARG A 726 -9.75 -13.67 -23.85
N ALA A 727 -9.79 -12.48 -23.28
CA ALA A 727 -11.03 -11.83 -22.90
C ALA A 727 -11.86 -11.46 -24.14
N TRP A 728 -11.23 -10.91 -25.16
CA TRP A 728 -11.85 -10.57 -26.42
C TRP A 728 -12.41 -11.81 -27.15
N GLN A 729 -11.64 -12.87 -27.29
CA GLN A 729 -12.09 -14.15 -27.88
C GLN A 729 -13.30 -14.73 -27.15
N ARG A 730 -13.34 -14.65 -25.82
CA ARG A 730 -14.50 -15.10 -25.03
C ARG A 730 -15.73 -14.23 -25.26
N ALA A 731 -15.56 -12.93 -25.49
CA ALA A 731 -16.64 -12.01 -25.79
C ALA A 731 -17.17 -12.25 -27.22
N ALA A 732 -16.28 -12.42 -28.17
CA ALA A 732 -16.62 -12.70 -29.58
C ALA A 732 -17.33 -14.05 -29.76
N ASN A 733 -16.93 -15.07 -29.01
CA ASN A 733 -17.51 -16.42 -29.08
C ASN A 733 -18.73 -16.62 -28.14
N ARG A 734 -19.30 -15.55 -27.58
CA ARG A 734 -20.57 -15.66 -26.87
C ARG A 734 -21.68 -15.97 -27.87
N PRO A 735 -22.47 -17.04 -27.69
CA PRO A 735 -23.63 -17.26 -28.54
C PRO A 735 -24.54 -16.04 -28.44
N PRO A 736 -25.16 -15.60 -29.59
CA PRO A 736 -26.12 -14.53 -29.55
C PRO A 736 -27.21 -14.86 -28.53
N PRO A 737 -27.79 -13.86 -27.87
CA PRO A 737 -28.91 -14.11 -26.98
C PRO A 737 -29.99 -14.85 -27.79
N PRO A 738 -30.65 -15.88 -27.22
CA PRO A 738 -31.68 -16.60 -27.94
C PRO A 738 -32.71 -15.57 -28.51
N ALA A 739 -32.97 -15.65 -29.80
CA ALA A 739 -33.91 -14.78 -30.46
C ALA A 739 -35.25 -14.77 -29.68
N PRO A 740 -35.88 -13.64 -29.47
CA PRO A 740 -37.19 -13.60 -28.83
C PRO A 740 -38.08 -14.55 -29.59
N LYS A 741 -38.59 -15.59 -28.94
CA LYS A 741 -39.58 -16.49 -29.57
C LYS A 741 -40.74 -15.59 -29.98
N LEU A 742 -40.87 -15.34 -31.30
CA LEU A 742 -42.05 -14.74 -31.88
C LEU A 742 -43.24 -15.56 -31.37
N SER A 743 -44.11 -14.91 -30.63
CA SER A 743 -45.40 -15.50 -30.26
C SER A 743 -46.12 -15.83 -31.53
N THR A 744 -46.32 -17.09 -31.87
CA THR A 744 -47.23 -17.52 -32.88
C THR A 744 -48.61 -16.89 -32.57
N PRO A 745 -49.24 -16.22 -33.52
CA PRO A 745 -50.58 -15.68 -33.30
C PRO A 745 -51.54 -16.82 -32.90
N PRO A 746 -52.50 -16.56 -32.03
CA PRO A 746 -53.48 -17.57 -31.67
C PRO A 746 -54.22 -18.06 -32.91
N VAL A 747 -54.22 -19.37 -33.13
CA VAL A 747 -55.03 -20.01 -34.18
C VAL A 747 -56.47 -19.69 -33.84
N PRO A 748 -57.26 -19.10 -34.79
CA PRO A 748 -58.66 -18.83 -34.55
C PRO A 748 -59.38 -20.16 -34.39
N CYS A 749 -60.11 -20.34 -33.29
CA CYS A 749 -61.05 -21.42 -33.12
C CYS A 749 -62.13 -21.33 -34.25
N GLY A 750 -62.06 -22.31 -35.13
CA GLY A 750 -63.11 -22.52 -36.08
C GLY A 750 -64.45 -22.81 -35.36
N ALA A 751 -65.47 -22.07 -35.76
CA ALA A 751 -66.86 -22.25 -35.33
C ALA A 751 -67.30 -23.70 -35.55
N CYS A 752 -67.77 -24.34 -34.50
CA CYS A 752 -68.63 -25.53 -34.62
C CYS A 752 -70.01 -25.05 -34.98
N SER A 753 -70.48 -25.46 -36.15
CA SER A 753 -71.88 -25.56 -36.49
C SER A 753 -72.42 -26.89 -35.98
#